data_245c4f34bcd5d5eadd533a36efc5cbd3
#
_entry.id   245c4f34bcd5d5eadd533a36efc5cbd3
#
_cell.length_a   1.000
_cell.length_b   1.000
_cell.length_c   1.000
_cell.angle_alpha   90.00
_cell.angle_beta   90.00
_cell.angle_gamma   90.00
#
_symmetry.space_group_name_H-M   'P 1'
#
loop_
_entity.id
_entity.type
_entity.pdbx_description
1 polymer ?
#
loop_
_entity_poly.entity_id
_entity_poly.type
_entity_poly.pdbx_seq_one_letter_code
_entity_poly.pdbx_strand_id
1 'polypeptide(L)'
;MKINLLKYFLLIFGFLLLVIIYLSVVGIETDRFNNQIKNKLIKIDKKLNLDLKKIKLTLDPINLQINAKTVGSVVFYANRPLSLEYIKTKVSFSSFIKNKIISSNIEIASRSIFLKDFVRFVRGINNTPQLFIFENMIKKGHIIFDLNLNFDENGNIKSDYELKGTLKETKINFFKNNIFENINFNFNLKKNNYLFEQIKFRTNKVNFISKYLNIKKKGNKFFVDGEVENKQSILNIKLLKLLKFDLNDVDLNNVNFDSKNKFSFEIDNKLDLKNFILNSDINIDQLKYKQPIFLKEYFSNINEIIIFKDQEIKLKYINNKILIKGKGKIKLEKEFDDIRYLINKNGNNFKIISDLNLEKLNLKKNNYLNFFFPVVNNKITLKDQKINLEFQDKKFSLSGKGKIKINKAFEDIDYILTKNDEKLNFDLNLNLIKTKFKLDPLNYKKKNVTTLKLEAKGNYEKDKKIIINNFSILEGNNRIKINNLVLGKNNQIAEVEKINFDYVDTENKQNQITIKKKDQYNYELNGLVYNANSLIEELLKNEDKIENQIFKNDISLNLNINEVFIDKIYSIKNLSGNLFIKKNKVNSANFSANLKNKDNITFTIISDESGNKITTLASSWAKPLISRYKFIKGFEEGNLDFISNKKDGISNSKLIIDNFKVKEIPVLAKLLTLASLQGIADLLTGEGLRFTDLEMNFSNEKKLMRIEELYAIGPSISILMEGYVEKDKLISLRGTLVPATTINRTIASIPLIGDFLIGKKVGEGVFGVSFKIKGPPKNLETTVNPIKTLTPRFITRTLKKLKKN
;
A
#
# COMPACT_ATOMS: atom_id res chain seq x y z
N MET A 1 -33.29 -113.49 -18.29
CA MET A 1 -31.90 -113.08 -18.42
C MET A 1 -31.63 -111.63 -18.61
N LYS A 2 -32.61 -110.86 -19.06
CA LYS A 2 -32.43 -109.40 -19.29
C LYS A 2 -32.41 -108.48 -18.05
N ILE A 3 -33.10 -108.86 -16.97
CA ILE A 3 -33.19 -108.06 -15.73
C ILE A 3 -31.87 -108.05 -14.92
N ASN A 4 -31.14 -109.16 -14.94
CA ASN A 4 -29.87 -109.22 -14.23
C ASN A 4 -28.71 -108.44 -14.92
N LEU A 5 -28.74 -108.36 -16.23
CA LEU A 5 -27.77 -107.55 -17.00
C LEU A 5 -27.90 -106.04 -16.69
N LEU A 6 -29.19 -105.58 -16.58
CA LEU A 6 -29.46 -104.17 -16.20
C LEU A 6 -29.00 -103.79 -14.77
N LYS A 7 -29.14 -104.74 -13.84
CA LYS A 7 -28.66 -104.58 -12.43
C LYS A 7 -27.13 -104.49 -12.41
N TYR A 8 -26.43 -105.29 -13.13
CA TYR A 8 -24.98 -105.29 -13.23
C TYR A 8 -24.51 -104.00 -13.93
N PHE A 9 -25.18 -103.60 -14.95
CA PHE A 9 -24.93 -102.40 -15.63
C PHE A 9 -25.14 -101.10 -14.77
N LEU A 10 -26.23 -101.05 -13.98
CA LEU A 10 -26.48 -100.01 -12.99
C LEU A 10 -25.47 -99.98 -11.87
N LEU A 11 -25.03 -101.14 -11.43
CA LEU A 11 -24.00 -101.28 -10.36
C LEU A 11 -22.63 -100.84 -10.84
N ILE A 12 -22.27 -101.27 -12.06
CA ILE A 12 -21.01 -100.79 -12.68
C ILE A 12 -21.06 -99.30 -12.97
N PHE A 13 -22.22 -98.79 -13.48
CA PHE A 13 -22.43 -97.37 -13.73
C PHE A 13 -22.38 -96.54 -12.41
N GLY A 14 -23.01 -96.97 -11.34
CA GLY A 14 -23.00 -96.39 -9.99
C GLY A 14 -21.57 -96.37 -9.42
N PHE A 15 -20.82 -97.48 -9.62
CA PHE A 15 -19.42 -97.53 -9.16
C PHE A 15 -18.53 -96.63 -9.96
N LEU A 16 -18.75 -96.57 -11.32
CA LEU A 16 -17.99 -95.69 -12.20
C LEU A 16 -18.29 -94.22 -11.84
N LEU A 17 -19.56 -93.87 -11.49
CA LEU A 17 -19.95 -92.52 -11.08
C LEU A 17 -19.32 -92.22 -9.71
N LEU A 18 -19.27 -93.08 -8.77
CA LEU A 18 -18.55 -92.88 -7.49
C LEU A 18 -17.04 -92.69 -7.68
N VAL A 19 -16.43 -93.39 -8.60
CA VAL A 19 -15.00 -93.22 -8.96
C VAL A 19 -14.82 -91.81 -9.60
N ILE A 20 -15.70 -91.38 -10.51
CA ILE A 20 -15.64 -90.10 -11.09
C ILE A 20 -15.82 -89.03 -10.04
N ILE A 21 -16.78 -89.14 -9.10
CA ILE A 21 -16.98 -88.22 -7.97
C ILE A 21 -15.74 -88.20 -7.11
N TYR A 22 -15.20 -89.31 -6.75
CA TYR A 22 -13.97 -89.42 -5.95
C TYR A 22 -12.80 -88.71 -6.64
N LEU A 23 -12.57 -89.02 -7.93
CA LEU A 23 -11.50 -88.33 -8.71
C LEU A 23 -11.76 -86.84 -8.90
N SER A 24 -13.01 -86.40 -8.92
CA SER A 24 -13.37 -85.00 -9.03
C SER A 24 -13.20 -84.23 -7.74
N VAL A 25 -13.57 -84.79 -6.58
CA VAL A 25 -13.56 -84.15 -5.28
C VAL A 25 -12.27 -84.36 -4.51
N VAL A 26 -11.83 -85.65 -4.41
CA VAL A 26 -10.62 -85.98 -3.64
C VAL A 26 -9.35 -85.97 -4.47
N GLY A 27 -9.41 -86.58 -5.67
CA GLY A 27 -8.28 -86.68 -6.59
C GLY A 27 -7.22 -87.72 -6.15
N ILE A 28 -6.14 -87.75 -6.89
CA ILE A 28 -4.95 -88.66 -6.61
C ILE A 28 -3.71 -87.77 -6.40
N GLU A 29 -2.96 -88.02 -5.27
CA GLU A 29 -1.66 -87.41 -5.07
C GLU A 29 -0.57 -88.43 -5.51
N THR A 30 0.35 -87.92 -6.38
CA THR A 30 1.44 -88.74 -6.92
C THR A 30 2.72 -87.89 -7.13
N ASP A 31 3.87 -88.61 -7.03
CA ASP A 31 5.19 -88.04 -7.35
C ASP A 31 5.74 -88.59 -8.68
N ARG A 32 5.07 -89.62 -9.26
CA ARG A 32 5.52 -90.31 -10.47
C ARG A 32 5.85 -89.41 -11.68
N PHE A 33 5.21 -88.31 -11.76
CA PHE A 33 5.38 -87.36 -12.88
C PHE A 33 6.46 -86.30 -12.63
N ASN A 34 7.02 -86.21 -11.40
CA ASN A 34 7.98 -85.15 -11.05
C ASN A 34 9.20 -85.13 -11.97
N ASN A 35 9.82 -86.26 -12.21
CA ASN A 35 10.99 -86.39 -13.08
C ASN A 35 10.68 -86.10 -14.51
N GLN A 36 9.49 -86.48 -14.99
CA GLN A 36 9.07 -86.23 -16.37
C GLN A 36 8.85 -84.71 -16.61
N ILE A 37 8.19 -84.03 -15.69
CA ILE A 37 7.98 -82.57 -15.71
C ILE A 37 9.32 -81.85 -15.61
N LYS A 38 10.17 -82.23 -14.70
CA LYS A 38 11.52 -81.63 -14.56
C LYS A 38 12.32 -81.77 -15.86
N ASN A 39 12.39 -82.99 -16.44
CA ASN A 39 13.12 -83.26 -17.65
C ASN A 39 12.55 -82.46 -18.89
N LYS A 40 11.20 -82.32 -18.98
CA LYS A 40 10.56 -81.45 -19.99
C LYS A 40 10.92 -79.98 -19.83
N LEU A 41 10.92 -79.45 -18.61
CA LEU A 41 11.29 -78.07 -18.34
C LEU A 41 12.75 -77.78 -18.70
N ILE A 42 13.69 -78.66 -18.35
CA ILE A 42 15.10 -78.54 -18.71
C ILE A 42 15.32 -78.58 -20.22
N LYS A 43 14.47 -79.36 -20.96
CA LYS A 43 14.49 -79.37 -22.45
C LYS A 43 14.01 -78.05 -23.07
N ILE A 44 13.09 -77.30 -22.39
CA ILE A 44 12.60 -75.98 -22.85
C ILE A 44 13.68 -74.93 -22.59
N ASP A 45 14.23 -74.89 -21.40
CA ASP A 45 15.34 -73.99 -21.00
C ASP A 45 16.25 -74.67 -20.03
N LYS A 46 17.54 -74.87 -20.38
CA LYS A 46 18.54 -75.50 -19.53
C LYS A 46 18.79 -74.81 -18.18
N LYS A 47 18.40 -73.54 -18.05
CA LYS A 47 18.52 -72.77 -16.82
C LYS A 47 17.31 -72.91 -15.94
N LEU A 48 16.19 -73.46 -16.41
CA LEU A 48 14.95 -73.64 -15.65
C LEU A 48 14.97 -75.00 -14.96
N ASN A 49 14.75 -75.04 -13.68
CA ASN A 49 14.62 -76.23 -12.86
C ASN A 49 13.44 -76.08 -11.92
N LEU A 50 12.77 -77.18 -11.58
CA LEU A 50 11.61 -77.21 -10.73
C LEU A 50 11.76 -78.32 -9.71
N ASP A 51 11.65 -77.97 -8.43
CA ASP A 51 11.59 -78.95 -7.31
C ASP A 51 10.14 -79.10 -6.92
N LEU A 52 9.63 -80.36 -7.04
CA LEU A 52 8.24 -80.71 -6.78
C LEU A 52 8.19 -81.75 -5.66
N LYS A 53 7.29 -81.60 -4.69
CA LYS A 53 7.03 -82.57 -3.68
C LYS A 53 6.02 -83.64 -4.16
N LYS A 54 4.77 -83.28 -4.30
CA LYS A 54 3.65 -84.11 -4.83
C LYS A 54 2.79 -83.30 -5.75
N ILE A 55 2.16 -84.02 -6.66
CA ILE A 55 1.16 -83.43 -7.60
C ILE A 55 -0.20 -84.10 -7.26
N LYS A 56 -1.19 -83.27 -6.99
CA LYS A 56 -2.60 -83.67 -6.83
C LYS A 56 -3.29 -83.56 -8.19
N LEU A 57 -3.83 -84.66 -8.65
CA LEU A 57 -4.61 -84.73 -9.91
C LEU A 57 -6.10 -84.85 -9.57
N THR A 58 -6.93 -83.95 -10.11
CA THR A 58 -8.39 -84.01 -9.99
C THR A 58 -9.05 -84.04 -11.36
N LEU A 59 -10.13 -84.75 -11.55
CA LEU A 59 -10.92 -84.87 -12.76
C LEU A 59 -12.01 -83.81 -12.74
N ASP A 60 -12.16 -83.13 -13.88
CA ASP A 60 -13.31 -82.24 -14.16
C ASP A 60 -14.14 -82.90 -15.29
N PRO A 61 -15.13 -83.70 -14.93
CA PRO A 61 -15.91 -84.47 -15.89
C PRO A 61 -16.82 -83.54 -16.76
N ILE A 62 -17.25 -82.38 -16.23
CA ILE A 62 -18.13 -81.47 -16.92
C ILE A 62 -17.38 -80.82 -18.10
N ASN A 63 -16.16 -80.35 -17.83
CA ASN A 63 -15.34 -79.62 -18.84
C ASN A 63 -14.38 -80.58 -19.60
N LEU A 64 -14.44 -81.89 -19.29
CA LEU A 64 -13.56 -82.92 -19.86
C LEU A 64 -12.05 -82.54 -19.73
N GLN A 65 -11.63 -82.18 -18.48
CA GLN A 65 -10.31 -81.74 -18.17
C GLN A 65 -9.71 -82.51 -16.96
N ILE A 66 -8.37 -82.56 -16.93
CA ILE A 66 -7.64 -83.00 -15.74
C ILE A 66 -6.99 -81.75 -15.14
N ASN A 67 -7.27 -81.46 -13.90
CA ASN A 67 -6.59 -80.40 -13.14
C ASN A 67 -5.41 -81.07 -12.35
N ALA A 68 -4.21 -80.56 -12.57
CA ALA A 68 -3.02 -80.96 -11.83
C ALA A 68 -2.59 -79.80 -10.93
N LYS A 69 -2.43 -79.99 -9.65
CA LYS A 69 -1.98 -79.01 -8.66
C LYS A 69 -0.76 -79.50 -7.91
N THR A 70 0.32 -78.71 -7.93
CA THR A 70 1.49 -78.97 -7.07
C THR A 70 1.38 -78.15 -5.80
N VAL A 71 1.97 -78.61 -4.67
CA VAL A 71 1.98 -77.87 -3.41
C VAL A 71 3.43 -77.75 -2.97
N GLY A 72 3.82 -76.51 -2.61
CA GLY A 72 5.12 -76.18 -2.03
C GLY A 72 6.30 -76.38 -2.99
N SER A 73 6.07 -76.14 -4.30
CA SER A 73 7.13 -76.21 -5.33
C SER A 73 8.10 -75.05 -5.28
N VAL A 74 9.34 -75.27 -5.64
CA VAL A 74 10.36 -74.24 -5.82
C VAL A 74 10.83 -74.25 -7.28
N VAL A 75 10.68 -73.11 -7.95
CA VAL A 75 11.19 -72.91 -9.30
C VAL A 75 12.54 -72.27 -9.23
N PHE A 76 13.51 -72.80 -9.96
CA PHE A 76 14.86 -72.21 -10.06
C PHE A 76 15.06 -71.73 -11.49
N TYR A 77 15.60 -70.55 -11.63
CA TYR A 77 16.11 -70.05 -12.91
C TYR A 77 17.55 -69.60 -12.74
N ALA A 78 18.49 -70.20 -13.45
CA ALA A 78 19.95 -69.97 -13.30
C ALA A 78 20.37 -70.02 -11.81
N ASN A 79 19.98 -71.09 -11.11
CA ASN A 79 20.19 -71.39 -9.70
C ASN A 79 19.57 -70.35 -8.69
N ARG A 80 18.68 -69.49 -9.13
CA ARG A 80 17.93 -68.55 -8.27
C ARG A 80 16.57 -69.16 -7.89
N PRO A 81 16.28 -69.38 -6.64
CA PRO A 81 15.02 -70.03 -6.22
C PRO A 81 13.87 -69.02 -6.16
N LEU A 82 12.67 -69.48 -6.48
CA LEU A 82 11.40 -68.79 -6.29
C LEU A 82 10.43 -69.81 -5.63
N SER A 83 10.08 -69.57 -4.38
CA SER A 83 9.19 -70.45 -3.60
C SER A 83 7.73 -70.16 -3.99
N LEU A 84 7.02 -71.21 -4.41
CA LEU A 84 5.64 -71.15 -4.80
C LEU A 84 4.74 -71.88 -3.78
N GLU A 85 3.53 -71.42 -3.66
CA GLU A 85 2.50 -72.10 -2.87
C GLU A 85 1.96 -73.30 -3.69
N TYR A 86 1.57 -73.03 -4.94
CA TYR A 86 1.16 -74.05 -5.87
C TYR A 86 1.39 -73.65 -7.34
N ILE A 87 1.48 -74.65 -8.18
CA ILE A 87 1.29 -74.55 -9.63
C ILE A 87 0.07 -75.40 -9.96
N LYS A 88 -0.93 -74.82 -10.63
CA LYS A 88 -2.14 -75.54 -11.06
C LYS A 88 -2.25 -75.42 -12.57
N THR A 89 -2.54 -76.51 -13.22
CA THR A 89 -2.74 -76.52 -14.66
C THR A 89 -4.02 -77.30 -15.02
N LYS A 90 -4.70 -76.87 -16.05
CA LYS A 90 -5.89 -77.52 -16.62
C LYS A 90 -5.49 -78.06 -18.02
N VAL A 91 -5.60 -79.36 -18.18
CA VAL A 91 -5.29 -80.06 -19.44
C VAL A 91 -6.54 -80.72 -19.98
N SER A 92 -6.97 -80.40 -21.21
CA SER A 92 -8.15 -81.02 -21.79
C SER A 92 -7.89 -82.48 -22.17
N PHE A 93 -8.91 -83.36 -22.13
CA PHE A 93 -8.80 -84.75 -22.61
C PHE A 93 -8.37 -84.79 -24.08
N SER A 94 -8.83 -83.86 -24.93
CA SER A 94 -8.48 -83.83 -26.32
C SER A 94 -6.96 -83.61 -26.54
N SER A 95 -6.27 -83.01 -25.58
CA SER A 95 -4.80 -82.87 -25.63
C SER A 95 -4.09 -84.23 -25.53
N PHE A 96 -4.62 -85.13 -24.76
CA PHE A 96 -4.05 -86.49 -24.58
C PHE A 96 -4.29 -87.33 -25.87
N ILE A 97 -5.47 -87.22 -26.41
CA ILE A 97 -5.81 -87.96 -27.63
C ILE A 97 -4.97 -87.51 -28.83
N LYS A 98 -4.76 -86.21 -28.97
CA LYS A 98 -4.06 -85.63 -30.09
C LYS A 98 -2.55 -85.53 -29.89
N ASN A 99 -2.01 -85.97 -28.76
CA ASN A 99 -0.62 -85.86 -28.33
C ASN A 99 -0.06 -84.42 -28.51
N LYS A 100 -0.97 -83.42 -28.41
CA LYS A 100 -0.64 -81.98 -28.45
C LYS A 100 -1.29 -81.28 -27.25
N ILE A 101 -0.59 -80.33 -26.64
CA ILE A 101 -1.16 -79.50 -25.58
C ILE A 101 -2.09 -78.48 -26.25
N ILE A 102 -3.40 -78.75 -26.23
CA ILE A 102 -4.42 -77.87 -26.78
C ILE A 102 -5.02 -77.07 -25.60
N SER A 103 -4.85 -75.78 -25.63
CA SER A 103 -5.53 -74.85 -24.72
C SER A 103 -5.38 -75.21 -23.23
N SER A 104 -4.18 -75.14 -22.70
CA SER A 104 -3.92 -75.29 -21.27
C SER A 104 -3.84 -73.91 -20.58
N ASN A 105 -4.32 -73.93 -19.34
CA ASN A 105 -4.15 -72.76 -18.41
C ASN A 105 -3.19 -73.19 -17.31
N ILE A 106 -2.24 -72.29 -16.97
CA ILE A 106 -1.36 -72.50 -15.83
C ILE A 106 -1.59 -71.34 -14.84
N GLU A 107 -2.01 -71.71 -13.63
CA GLU A 107 -2.13 -70.80 -12.49
C GLU A 107 -0.96 -71.06 -11.55
N ILE A 108 -0.16 -69.99 -11.25
CA ILE A 108 1.00 -70.05 -10.35
C ILE A 108 0.76 -69.10 -9.18
N ALA A 109 0.69 -69.59 -7.99
CA ALA A 109 0.61 -68.80 -6.76
C ALA A 109 1.92 -68.85 -5.98
N SER A 110 2.40 -67.66 -5.59
CA SER A 110 3.60 -67.57 -4.75
C SER A 110 3.26 -67.60 -3.27
N ARG A 111 4.19 -68.07 -2.47
CA ARG A 111 4.23 -67.73 -1.04
C ARG A 111 4.67 -66.28 -0.86
N SER A 112 4.69 -65.78 0.37
CA SER A 112 5.34 -64.53 0.69
C SER A 112 6.84 -64.62 0.43
N ILE A 113 7.33 -63.82 -0.53
CA ILE A 113 8.72 -63.81 -1.01
C ILE A 113 9.34 -62.46 -0.73
N PHE A 114 10.61 -62.40 -0.37
CA PHE A 114 11.35 -61.14 -0.30
C PHE A 114 11.37 -60.49 -1.69
N LEU A 115 10.90 -59.24 -1.78
CA LEU A 115 10.83 -58.52 -3.05
C LEU A 115 12.18 -58.50 -3.80
N LYS A 116 13.28 -58.37 -3.06
CA LYS A 116 14.63 -58.38 -3.63
C LYS A 116 14.95 -59.70 -4.31
N ASP A 117 14.55 -60.81 -3.70
CA ASP A 117 14.80 -62.15 -4.27
C ASP A 117 13.90 -62.39 -5.50
N PHE A 118 12.64 -61.93 -5.48
CA PHE A 118 11.78 -61.95 -6.63
C PHE A 118 12.39 -61.13 -7.82
N VAL A 119 12.85 -59.88 -7.59
CA VAL A 119 13.48 -59.09 -8.64
C VAL A 119 14.76 -59.75 -9.13
N ARG A 120 15.55 -60.38 -8.26
CA ARG A 120 16.74 -61.12 -8.62
C ARG A 120 16.44 -62.35 -9.49
N PHE A 121 15.31 -63.04 -9.19
CA PHE A 121 14.82 -64.12 -10.02
C PHE A 121 14.41 -63.64 -11.43
N VAL A 122 13.63 -62.55 -11.50
CA VAL A 122 13.20 -61.95 -12.76
C VAL A 122 14.40 -61.45 -13.61
N ARG A 123 15.44 -60.90 -12.97
CA ARG A 123 16.71 -60.54 -13.61
C ARG A 123 17.43 -61.76 -14.17
N GLY A 124 17.25 -62.93 -13.56
CA GLY A 124 17.81 -64.17 -14.14
C GLY A 124 17.22 -64.47 -15.51
N ILE A 125 15.93 -64.22 -15.67
CA ILE A 125 15.20 -64.41 -16.95
C ILE A 125 15.56 -63.33 -17.97
N ASN A 126 15.48 -62.05 -17.56
CA ASN A 126 15.74 -60.92 -18.40
C ASN A 126 16.62 -59.86 -17.66
N ASN A 127 17.91 -59.87 -17.93
CA ASN A 127 18.84 -58.97 -17.23
C ASN A 127 18.90 -57.59 -17.93
N THR A 128 18.10 -56.64 -17.39
CA THR A 128 18.10 -55.25 -17.85
C THR A 128 18.73 -54.29 -16.83
N PRO A 129 19.36 -53.21 -17.28
CA PRO A 129 19.91 -52.18 -16.36
C PRO A 129 18.87 -51.65 -15.38
N GLN A 130 17.61 -51.48 -15.83
CA GLN A 130 16.51 -51.00 -15.01
C GLN A 130 16.20 -51.92 -13.83
N LEU A 131 16.16 -53.24 -14.05
CA LEU A 131 15.94 -54.22 -13.00
C LEU A 131 17.13 -54.30 -12.05
N PHE A 132 18.36 -54.11 -12.53
CA PHE A 132 19.55 -54.03 -11.69
C PHE A 132 19.50 -52.84 -10.74
N ILE A 133 19.13 -51.64 -11.25
CA ILE A 133 18.98 -50.45 -10.43
C ILE A 133 17.86 -50.67 -9.42
N PHE A 134 16.71 -51.19 -9.82
CA PHE A 134 15.59 -51.45 -8.95
C PHE A 134 15.93 -52.43 -7.81
N GLU A 135 16.63 -53.54 -8.11
CA GLU A 135 17.10 -54.49 -7.10
C GLU A 135 17.93 -53.84 -5.99
N ASN A 136 18.84 -52.89 -6.42
CA ASN A 136 19.72 -52.20 -5.48
C ASN A 136 18.99 -51.14 -4.64
N MET A 137 17.87 -50.61 -5.16
CA MET A 137 17.04 -49.69 -4.44
C MET A 137 16.23 -50.35 -3.30
N ILE A 138 15.89 -51.63 -3.45
CA ILE A 138 15.06 -52.34 -2.48
C ILE A 138 15.87 -52.64 -1.20
N LYS A 139 15.35 -52.19 -0.05
CA LYS A 139 15.94 -52.43 1.29
C LYS A 139 15.16 -53.47 2.11
N LYS A 140 13.83 -53.49 1.95
CA LYS A 140 12.91 -54.41 2.61
C LYS A 140 11.67 -54.56 1.73
N GLY A 141 10.89 -55.60 1.94
CA GLY A 141 9.57 -55.77 1.34
C GLY A 141 9.28 -57.20 0.95
N HIS A 142 8.00 -57.55 0.89
CA HIS A 142 7.49 -58.85 0.53
C HIS A 142 6.49 -58.72 -0.60
N ILE A 143 6.49 -59.72 -1.48
CA ILE A 143 5.56 -59.84 -2.58
C ILE A 143 4.83 -61.17 -2.48
N ILE A 144 3.54 -61.16 -2.76
CA ILE A 144 2.72 -62.36 -3.00
C ILE A 144 2.03 -62.12 -4.33
N PHE A 145 2.03 -63.10 -5.21
CA PHE A 145 1.40 -63.01 -6.50
C PHE A 145 0.72 -64.26 -6.99
N ASP A 146 -0.25 -64.10 -7.85
CA ASP A 146 -0.92 -65.10 -8.67
C ASP A 146 -0.72 -64.76 -10.16
N LEU A 147 -0.11 -65.71 -10.88
CA LEU A 147 0.13 -65.59 -12.33
C LEU A 147 -0.77 -66.58 -13.07
N ASN A 148 -1.57 -66.07 -13.97
CA ASN A 148 -2.43 -66.85 -14.84
C ASN A 148 -1.89 -66.78 -16.28
N LEU A 149 -1.53 -67.94 -16.85
CA LEU A 149 -1.03 -68.05 -18.21
C LEU A 149 -1.95 -68.96 -19.01
N ASN A 150 -2.40 -68.44 -20.15
CA ASN A 150 -3.16 -69.23 -21.14
C ASN A 150 -2.24 -69.59 -22.32
N PHE A 151 -2.35 -70.78 -22.82
CA PHE A 151 -1.57 -71.25 -23.95
C PHE A 151 -2.47 -71.48 -25.20
N ASP A 152 -1.91 -71.30 -26.35
CA ASP A 152 -2.54 -71.56 -27.63
C ASP A 152 -2.38 -73.07 -28.01
N GLU A 153 -2.92 -73.50 -29.15
CA GLU A 153 -2.84 -74.87 -29.66
C GLU A 153 -1.41 -75.29 -30.01
N ASN A 154 -0.50 -74.37 -30.16
CA ASN A 154 0.92 -74.63 -30.44
C ASN A 154 1.77 -74.61 -29.18
N GLY A 155 1.18 -74.33 -28.01
CA GLY A 155 1.88 -74.22 -26.73
C GLY A 155 2.56 -72.89 -26.47
N ASN A 156 2.25 -71.83 -27.24
CA ASN A 156 2.76 -70.50 -26.97
C ASN A 156 1.86 -69.77 -25.95
N ILE A 157 2.47 -68.94 -25.12
CA ILE A 157 1.75 -68.14 -24.14
C ILE A 157 0.90 -67.10 -24.90
N LYS A 158 -0.43 -67.16 -24.65
CA LYS A 158 -1.35 -66.14 -25.19
C LYS A 158 -1.10 -64.78 -24.54
N SER A 159 -1.50 -63.76 -25.24
CA SER A 159 -1.31 -62.37 -24.79
C SER A 159 -2.28 -61.91 -23.66
N ASP A 160 -3.19 -62.77 -23.22
CA ASP A 160 -4.18 -62.55 -22.17
C ASP A 160 -3.69 -62.97 -20.78
N TYR A 161 -2.38 -63.07 -20.58
CA TYR A 161 -1.83 -63.38 -19.26
C TYR A 161 -2.22 -62.30 -18.23
N GLU A 162 -2.41 -62.74 -16.97
CA GLU A 162 -2.74 -61.86 -15.86
C GLU A 162 -1.87 -62.19 -14.66
N LEU A 163 -1.14 -61.20 -14.13
CA LEU A 163 -0.35 -61.29 -12.89
C LEU A 163 -0.96 -60.35 -11.85
N LYS A 164 -1.59 -60.92 -10.84
CA LYS A 164 -2.17 -60.23 -9.68
C LYS A 164 -1.33 -60.45 -8.46
N GLY A 165 -1.38 -59.49 -7.53
CA GLY A 165 -0.71 -59.72 -6.29
C GLY A 165 -0.71 -58.51 -5.34
N THR A 166 0.04 -58.65 -4.25
CA THR A 166 0.16 -57.64 -3.21
C THR A 166 1.62 -57.48 -2.82
N LEU A 167 2.03 -56.21 -2.75
CA LEU A 167 3.29 -55.79 -2.20
C LEU A 167 3.08 -55.27 -0.78
N LYS A 168 3.90 -55.73 0.20
CA LYS A 168 3.74 -55.34 1.61
C LYS A 168 5.05 -54.90 2.24
N GLU A 169 4.96 -53.96 3.18
CA GLU A 169 6.06 -53.43 4.02
C GLU A 169 7.34 -53.09 3.25
N THR A 170 7.20 -52.58 2.04
CA THR A 170 8.36 -52.37 1.18
C THR A 170 9.01 -51.02 1.51
N LYS A 171 10.36 -51.04 1.54
CA LYS A 171 11.22 -49.88 1.70
C LYS A 171 12.16 -49.78 0.50
N ILE A 172 12.12 -48.62 -0.17
CA ILE A 172 12.92 -48.32 -1.35
C ILE A 172 13.71 -47.03 -1.10
N ASN A 173 15.00 -47.05 -1.41
CA ASN A 173 15.83 -45.87 -1.50
C ASN A 173 15.84 -45.41 -2.95
N PHE A 174 15.14 -44.31 -3.21
CA PHE A 174 15.13 -43.70 -4.55
C PHE A 174 16.24 -42.62 -4.66
N PHE A 175 16.62 -42.18 -5.86
CA PHE A 175 17.75 -41.28 -6.12
C PHE A 175 17.86 -40.13 -5.10
N LYS A 176 19.12 -39.74 -4.73
CA LYS A 176 19.46 -38.64 -3.81
C LYS A 176 18.88 -38.80 -2.36
N ASN A 177 18.93 -40.00 -1.80
CA ASN A 177 18.48 -40.26 -0.41
C ASN A 177 16.99 -40.04 -0.14
N ASN A 178 16.13 -40.09 -1.15
CA ASN A 178 14.70 -40.13 -0.92
C ASN A 178 14.27 -41.53 -0.54
N ILE A 179 13.80 -41.70 0.69
CA ILE A 179 13.37 -42.99 1.21
C ILE A 179 11.85 -43.05 1.13
N PHE A 180 11.36 -44.14 0.50
CA PHE A 180 9.95 -44.51 0.49
C PHE A 180 9.81 -45.74 1.41
N GLU A 181 8.98 -45.62 2.42
CA GLU A 181 8.77 -46.65 3.48
C GLU A 181 7.32 -47.07 3.54
N ASN A 182 7.09 -48.25 4.09
CA ASN A 182 5.74 -48.80 4.30
C ASN A 182 4.93 -48.81 3.00
N ILE A 183 5.59 -49.15 1.88
CA ILE A 183 4.93 -49.24 0.61
C ILE A 183 4.09 -50.51 0.61
N ASN A 184 2.78 -50.34 0.44
CA ASN A 184 1.82 -51.43 0.32
C ASN A 184 0.90 -51.14 -0.85
N PHE A 185 0.64 -52.09 -1.72
CA PHE A 185 -0.35 -52.00 -2.78
C PHE A 185 -0.74 -53.35 -3.35
N ASN A 186 -1.90 -53.43 -3.98
CA ASN A 186 -2.32 -54.51 -4.82
C ASN A 186 -1.98 -54.17 -6.27
N PHE A 187 -1.61 -55.14 -7.06
CA PHE A 187 -1.34 -54.97 -8.48
C PHE A 187 -2.10 -55.99 -9.35
N ASN A 188 -2.47 -55.54 -10.53
CA ASN A 188 -3.02 -56.41 -11.59
C ASN A 188 -2.35 -56.01 -12.91
N LEU A 189 -1.47 -56.87 -13.40
CA LEU A 189 -0.66 -56.63 -14.59
C LEU A 189 -1.18 -57.54 -15.73
N LYS A 190 -1.67 -56.92 -16.79
CA LYS A 190 -2.05 -57.57 -18.06
C LYS A 190 -1.18 -57.05 -19.16
N LYS A 191 -1.27 -57.65 -20.37
CA LYS A 191 -0.57 -57.15 -21.53
C LYS A 191 -0.89 -55.66 -21.73
N ASN A 192 0.14 -54.82 -21.70
CA ASN A 192 0.05 -53.38 -21.95
C ASN A 192 -0.81 -52.59 -20.97
N ASN A 193 -1.31 -53.18 -19.89
CA ASN A 193 -2.07 -52.49 -18.83
C ASN A 193 -1.64 -52.97 -17.46
N TYR A 194 -1.10 -52.04 -16.65
CA TYR A 194 -0.57 -52.31 -15.31
C TYR A 194 -1.35 -51.47 -14.33
N LEU A 195 -2.20 -52.05 -13.52
CA LEU A 195 -3.04 -51.38 -12.54
C LEU A 195 -2.49 -51.68 -11.13
N PHE A 196 -2.30 -50.61 -10.34
CA PHE A 196 -1.91 -50.68 -8.93
C PHE A 196 -3.01 -50.02 -8.10
N GLU A 197 -3.46 -50.68 -7.05
CA GLU A 197 -4.61 -50.20 -6.26
C GLU A 197 -4.29 -50.23 -4.76
N GLN A 198 -5.05 -49.43 -3.99
CA GLN A 198 -4.93 -49.38 -2.52
C GLN A 198 -3.50 -49.09 -2.07
N ILE A 199 -2.83 -48.20 -2.79
CA ILE A 199 -1.44 -47.88 -2.56
C ILE A 199 -1.31 -47.05 -1.29
N LYS A 200 -0.40 -47.45 -0.40
CA LYS A 200 -0.03 -46.69 0.82
C LYS A 200 1.49 -46.64 0.86
N PHE A 201 2.02 -45.48 1.14
CA PHE A 201 3.46 -45.30 1.35
C PHE A 201 3.74 -44.10 2.23
N ARG A 202 4.93 -44.02 2.77
CA ARG A 202 5.44 -42.89 3.54
C ARG A 202 6.74 -42.38 2.94
N THR A 203 6.85 -41.11 2.77
CA THR A 203 8.10 -40.44 2.37
C THR A 203 8.23 -39.08 3.06
N ASN A 204 9.47 -38.73 3.47
CA ASN A 204 9.74 -37.48 4.19
C ASN A 204 8.79 -37.20 5.38
N LYS A 205 8.45 -38.30 6.14
CA LYS A 205 7.51 -38.28 7.26
C LYS A 205 6.02 -38.03 6.90
N VAL A 206 5.68 -37.92 5.60
CA VAL A 206 4.31 -37.76 5.12
C VAL A 206 3.76 -39.11 4.68
N ASN A 207 2.55 -39.46 5.14
CA ASN A 207 1.83 -40.66 4.72
C ASN A 207 0.98 -40.33 3.49
N PHE A 208 1.12 -41.11 2.45
CA PHE A 208 0.37 -41.00 1.22
C PHE A 208 -0.49 -42.21 0.99
N ILE A 209 -1.66 -41.99 0.45
CA ILE A 209 -2.62 -43.02 0.04
C ILE A 209 -2.99 -42.74 -1.42
N SER A 210 -3.08 -43.77 -2.24
CA SER A 210 -3.60 -43.66 -3.61
C SER A 210 -4.61 -44.79 -3.84
N LYS A 211 -5.72 -44.43 -4.47
CA LYS A 211 -6.73 -45.43 -4.83
C LYS A 211 -6.23 -46.29 -5.98
N TYR A 212 -5.61 -45.64 -6.96
CA TYR A 212 -5.10 -46.31 -8.16
C TYR A 212 -3.92 -45.60 -8.77
N LEU A 213 -3.07 -46.38 -9.42
CA LEU A 213 -2.06 -45.96 -10.39
C LEU A 213 -2.20 -46.87 -11.60
N ASN A 214 -2.46 -46.31 -12.75
CA ASN A 214 -2.67 -47.07 -13.98
C ASN A 214 -1.55 -46.75 -14.99
N ILE A 215 -0.92 -47.76 -15.57
CA ILE A 215 0.14 -47.61 -16.55
C ILE A 215 -0.26 -48.39 -17.79
N LYS A 216 -0.42 -47.67 -18.91
CA LYS A 216 -0.77 -48.27 -20.21
C LYS A 216 0.38 -48.17 -21.20
N LYS A 217 0.82 -49.27 -21.73
CA LYS A 217 1.85 -49.32 -22.77
C LYS A 217 1.21 -49.19 -24.16
N LYS A 218 1.64 -48.23 -24.96
CA LYS A 218 1.26 -48.09 -26.38
C LYS A 218 2.52 -47.89 -27.21
N GLY A 219 2.86 -48.92 -27.99
CA GLY A 219 4.13 -48.94 -28.70
C GLY A 219 5.33 -48.84 -27.74
N ASN A 220 6.16 -47.82 -27.96
CA ASN A 220 7.37 -47.57 -27.15
C ASN A 220 7.14 -46.57 -26.02
N LYS A 221 5.89 -46.20 -25.70
CA LYS A 221 5.56 -45.26 -24.65
C LYS A 221 4.70 -45.87 -23.56
N PHE A 222 4.87 -45.37 -22.34
CA PHE A 222 4.03 -45.68 -21.19
C PHE A 222 3.22 -44.43 -20.82
N PHE A 223 1.93 -44.60 -20.77
CA PHE A 223 0.99 -43.58 -20.27
C PHE A 223 0.64 -43.91 -18.84
N VAL A 224 0.99 -42.97 -17.93
CA VAL A 224 0.78 -43.13 -16.49
C VAL A 224 -0.28 -42.14 -16.04
N ASP A 225 -1.30 -42.65 -15.38
CA ASP A 225 -2.29 -41.81 -14.68
C ASP A 225 -2.58 -42.36 -13.29
N GLY A 226 -2.85 -41.47 -12.37
CA GLY A 226 -3.10 -41.86 -10.99
C GLY A 226 -3.52 -40.68 -10.10
N GLU A 227 -3.85 -41.05 -8.87
CA GLU A 227 -4.12 -40.08 -7.83
C GLU A 227 -3.32 -40.43 -6.58
N VAL A 228 -2.99 -39.38 -5.80
CA VAL A 228 -2.33 -39.57 -4.50
C VAL A 228 -2.85 -38.51 -3.52
N GLU A 229 -3.21 -38.91 -2.33
CA GLU A 229 -3.68 -38.03 -1.27
C GLU A 229 -2.87 -38.23 0.02
N ASN A 230 -2.79 -37.18 0.79
CA ASN A 230 -2.35 -37.20 2.17
C ASN A 230 -3.35 -36.49 3.06
N LYS A 231 -3.42 -36.89 4.33
CA LYS A 231 -4.28 -36.27 5.35
C LYS A 231 -3.45 -36.01 6.60
N GLN A 232 -3.74 -34.84 7.24
CA GLN A 232 -3.16 -34.45 8.53
C GLN A 232 -1.63 -34.66 8.59
N SER A 233 -0.95 -34.21 7.57
CA SER A 233 0.48 -34.37 7.43
C SER A 233 1.22 -33.07 7.70
N ILE A 234 2.41 -33.16 8.28
CA ILE A 234 3.27 -32.01 8.48
C ILE A 234 4.07 -31.75 7.19
N LEU A 235 3.98 -30.55 6.65
CA LEU A 235 4.70 -30.15 5.46
C LEU A 235 6.21 -30.13 5.72
N ASN A 236 6.98 -30.76 4.85
CA ASN A 236 8.42 -30.83 4.98
C ASN A 236 9.08 -30.04 3.83
N ILE A 237 10.07 -29.23 4.18
CA ILE A 237 10.84 -28.43 3.21
C ILE A 237 11.48 -29.28 2.11
N LYS A 238 11.87 -30.55 2.42
CA LYS A 238 12.41 -31.49 1.43
C LYS A 238 11.39 -31.83 0.32
N LEU A 239 10.11 -31.91 0.70
CA LEU A 239 9.03 -32.18 -0.25
C LEU A 239 8.84 -31.00 -1.24
N LEU A 240 8.92 -29.75 -0.75
CA LEU A 240 8.82 -28.54 -1.55
C LEU A 240 10.03 -28.35 -2.46
N LYS A 241 11.22 -28.69 -2.01
CA LYS A 241 12.43 -28.66 -2.86
C LYS A 241 12.35 -29.63 -4.02
N LEU A 242 11.66 -30.77 -3.87
CA LEU A 242 11.40 -31.68 -4.99
C LEU A 242 10.56 -31.02 -6.08
N LEU A 243 9.67 -30.10 -5.70
CA LEU A 243 8.81 -29.33 -6.60
C LEU A 243 9.47 -28.03 -7.12
N LYS A 244 10.74 -27.77 -6.79
CA LYS A 244 11.51 -26.57 -7.16
C LYS A 244 10.85 -25.25 -6.73
N PHE A 245 10.16 -25.24 -5.59
CA PHE A 245 9.70 -24.02 -4.93
C PHE A 245 10.78 -23.50 -3.98
N ASP A 246 11.16 -22.23 -4.15
CA ASP A 246 12.00 -21.51 -3.19
C ASP A 246 11.12 -20.66 -2.28
N LEU A 247 11.13 -20.98 -0.99
CA LEU A 247 10.28 -20.37 0.04
C LEU A 247 11.13 -19.94 1.24
N ASN A 248 12.18 -19.16 1.00
CA ASN A 248 13.15 -18.79 2.05
C ASN A 248 12.53 -17.98 3.22
N ASP A 249 11.49 -17.18 2.93
CA ASP A 249 10.83 -16.30 3.92
C ASP A 249 9.60 -16.93 4.58
N VAL A 250 9.32 -18.20 4.31
CA VAL A 250 8.17 -18.92 4.85
C VAL A 250 8.62 -19.86 5.97
N ASP A 251 8.04 -19.71 7.16
CA ASP A 251 8.22 -20.64 8.24
C ASP A 251 7.34 -21.88 8.01
N LEU A 252 7.98 -22.97 7.64
CA LEU A 252 7.34 -24.26 7.36
C LEU A 252 7.33 -25.21 8.56
N ASN A 253 7.77 -24.77 9.72
CA ASN A 253 7.76 -25.62 10.91
C ASN A 253 6.31 -25.85 11.38
N ASN A 254 5.96 -27.13 11.53
CA ASN A 254 4.64 -27.57 12.01
C ASN A 254 3.44 -27.09 11.17
N VAL A 255 3.64 -26.93 9.86
CA VAL A 255 2.54 -26.62 8.93
C VAL A 255 1.78 -27.91 8.62
N ASN A 256 0.54 -28.02 9.07
CA ASN A 256 -0.35 -29.11 8.71
C ASN A 256 -0.97 -28.88 7.34
N PHE A 257 -1.01 -29.93 6.53
CA PHE A 257 -1.65 -29.88 5.24
C PHE A 257 -2.32 -31.19 4.84
N ASP A 258 -3.35 -31.06 4.05
CA ASP A 258 -4.00 -32.16 3.33
C ASP A 258 -3.86 -31.92 1.84
N SER A 259 -3.71 -32.96 1.05
CA SER A 259 -3.73 -32.81 -0.40
C SER A 259 -4.39 -33.98 -1.12
N LYS A 260 -5.05 -33.66 -2.25
CA LYS A 260 -5.52 -34.64 -3.26
C LYS A 260 -4.92 -34.25 -4.58
N ASN A 261 -4.13 -35.15 -5.14
CA ASN A 261 -3.34 -34.90 -6.33
C ASN A 261 -3.72 -35.90 -7.41
N LYS A 262 -4.10 -35.43 -8.57
CA LYS A 262 -4.32 -36.25 -9.78
C LYS A 262 -3.24 -35.92 -10.77
N PHE A 263 -2.58 -36.91 -11.29
CA PHE A 263 -1.48 -36.72 -12.23
C PHE A 263 -1.58 -37.65 -13.43
N SER A 264 -1.03 -37.18 -14.54
CA SER A 264 -0.81 -38.00 -15.74
C SER A 264 0.46 -37.56 -16.45
N PHE A 265 1.17 -38.51 -17.06
CA PHE A 265 2.35 -38.25 -17.86
C PHE A 265 2.68 -39.39 -18.80
N GLU A 266 3.57 -39.12 -19.73
CA GLU A 266 4.14 -40.12 -20.63
C GLU A 266 5.61 -40.37 -20.26
N ILE A 267 6.04 -41.64 -20.33
CA ILE A 267 7.44 -42.02 -20.26
C ILE A 267 7.82 -42.76 -21.53
N ASP A 268 8.91 -42.39 -22.18
CA ASP A 268 9.45 -43.14 -23.32
C ASP A 268 10.47 -44.21 -22.87
N ASN A 269 10.99 -44.98 -23.82
CA ASN A 269 11.96 -46.06 -23.51
C ASN A 269 13.28 -45.56 -22.90
N LYS A 270 13.60 -44.25 -23.06
CA LYS A 270 14.77 -43.61 -22.43
C LYS A 270 14.48 -43.12 -21.02
N LEU A 271 13.29 -43.36 -20.50
CA LEU A 271 12.75 -42.88 -19.21
C LEU A 271 12.58 -41.36 -19.17
N ASP A 272 12.46 -40.68 -20.32
CA ASP A 272 12.18 -39.28 -20.39
C ASP A 272 10.69 -39.03 -20.11
N LEU A 273 10.44 -38.16 -19.12
CA LEU A 273 9.08 -37.77 -18.71
C LEU A 273 8.58 -36.63 -19.61
N LYS A 274 7.42 -36.86 -20.26
CA LYS A 274 6.75 -35.93 -21.16
C LYS A 274 5.30 -35.71 -20.75
N ASN A 275 4.72 -34.58 -21.18
CA ASN A 275 3.31 -34.27 -21.02
C ASN A 275 2.80 -34.41 -19.56
N PHE A 276 3.63 -33.98 -18.60
CA PHE A 276 3.26 -34.05 -17.19
C PHE A 276 2.14 -33.07 -16.85
N ILE A 277 1.03 -33.60 -16.37
CA ILE A 277 -0.13 -32.85 -15.89
C ILE A 277 -0.34 -33.21 -14.42
N LEU A 278 -0.47 -32.18 -13.58
CA LEU A 278 -0.81 -32.35 -12.16
C LEU A 278 -1.95 -31.40 -11.80
N ASN A 279 -3.00 -31.97 -11.19
CA ASN A 279 -4.06 -31.20 -10.56
C ASN A 279 -4.08 -31.55 -9.07
N SER A 280 -3.92 -30.53 -8.22
CA SER A 280 -3.86 -30.74 -6.76
C SER A 280 -4.87 -29.83 -6.06
N ASP A 281 -5.66 -30.40 -5.17
CA ASP A 281 -6.44 -29.69 -4.16
C ASP A 281 -5.67 -29.80 -2.84
N ILE A 282 -5.26 -28.67 -2.26
CA ILE A 282 -4.39 -28.60 -1.08
C ILE A 282 -5.07 -27.73 -0.03
N ASN A 283 -5.20 -28.25 1.19
CA ASN A 283 -5.66 -27.47 2.34
C ASN A 283 -4.48 -27.30 3.30
N ILE A 284 -4.26 -26.08 3.76
CA ILE A 284 -3.21 -25.74 4.72
C ILE A 284 -3.87 -25.03 5.91
N ASP A 285 -3.68 -25.57 7.12
CA ASP A 285 -4.27 -25.00 8.32
C ASP A 285 -3.70 -23.64 8.64
N GLN A 286 -2.38 -23.52 8.71
CA GLN A 286 -1.70 -22.29 9.04
C GLN A 286 -0.31 -22.23 8.43
N LEU A 287 0.01 -21.08 7.81
CA LEU A 287 1.32 -20.76 7.26
C LEU A 287 1.78 -19.41 7.84
N LYS A 288 3.05 -19.32 8.22
CA LYS A 288 3.66 -18.09 8.73
C LYS A 288 4.65 -17.55 7.72
N TYR A 289 4.55 -16.25 7.44
CA TYR A 289 5.42 -15.55 6.50
C TYR A 289 6.05 -14.34 7.18
N LYS A 290 7.38 -14.24 7.13
CA LYS A 290 8.11 -13.09 7.67
C LYS A 290 7.96 -11.94 6.68
N GLN A 291 7.27 -10.88 7.09
CA GLN A 291 7.01 -9.73 6.23
C GLN A 291 8.28 -8.94 5.89
N PRO A 292 8.35 -8.26 4.73
CA PRO A 292 9.42 -7.33 4.42
C PRO A 292 9.45 -6.15 5.41
N ILE A 293 10.63 -5.78 5.89
CA ILE A 293 10.82 -4.74 6.95
C ILE A 293 10.18 -3.39 6.56
N PHE A 294 10.13 -3.04 5.28
CA PHE A 294 9.60 -1.76 4.79
C PHE A 294 8.12 -1.55 5.11
N LEU A 295 7.31 -2.59 5.29
CA LEU A 295 5.89 -2.43 5.62
C LEU A 295 5.67 -1.73 6.96
N LYS A 296 6.57 -1.90 7.93
CA LYS A 296 6.51 -1.21 9.23
C LYS A 296 6.70 0.31 9.14
N GLU A 297 7.28 0.81 8.05
CA GLU A 297 7.44 2.25 7.83
C GLU A 297 6.09 2.93 7.62
N TYR A 298 5.15 2.25 6.98
CA TYR A 298 3.85 2.78 6.60
C TYR A 298 2.73 2.35 7.55
N PHE A 299 2.82 1.14 8.10
CA PHE A 299 1.77 0.55 8.94
C PHE A 299 2.23 0.45 10.39
N SER A 300 1.53 1.13 11.30
CA SER A 300 1.94 1.24 12.70
C SER A 300 1.86 -0.06 13.49
N ASN A 301 0.94 -0.93 13.13
CA ASN A 301 0.58 -2.11 13.92
C ASN A 301 0.72 -3.43 13.17
N ILE A 302 1.32 -3.43 11.97
CA ILE A 302 1.49 -4.66 11.20
C ILE A 302 2.38 -5.66 11.96
N ASN A 303 1.96 -6.90 12.01
CA ASN A 303 2.72 -7.97 12.66
C ASN A 303 4.03 -8.24 11.88
N GLU A 304 5.08 -8.62 12.58
CA GLU A 304 6.35 -9.07 11.94
C GLU A 304 6.14 -10.35 11.15
N ILE A 305 5.24 -11.19 11.64
CA ILE A 305 4.86 -12.45 11.01
C ILE A 305 3.42 -12.33 10.54
N ILE A 306 3.23 -12.40 9.24
CA ILE A 306 1.92 -12.51 8.60
C ILE A 306 1.48 -13.97 8.69
N ILE A 307 0.25 -14.20 9.12
CA ILE A 307 -0.32 -15.54 9.27
C ILE A 307 -1.38 -15.73 8.18
N PHE A 308 -1.20 -16.78 7.38
CA PHE A 308 -2.23 -17.30 6.48
C PHE A 308 -2.89 -18.49 7.16
N LYS A 309 -4.21 -18.53 7.23
CA LYS A 309 -5.00 -19.56 7.90
C LYS A 309 -6.08 -20.11 6.97
N ASP A 310 -6.43 -21.38 7.15
CA ASP A 310 -7.51 -22.08 6.44
C ASP A 310 -7.38 -21.91 4.91
N GLN A 311 -6.19 -22.15 4.36
CA GLN A 311 -5.90 -21.95 2.93
C GLN A 311 -6.40 -23.14 2.12
N GLU A 312 -7.34 -22.91 1.21
CA GLU A 312 -7.79 -23.86 0.19
C GLU A 312 -7.13 -23.51 -1.13
N ILE A 313 -6.28 -24.39 -1.65
CA ILE A 313 -5.44 -24.14 -2.82
C ILE A 313 -5.74 -25.16 -3.90
N LYS A 314 -6.01 -24.69 -5.11
CA LYS A 314 -6.10 -25.52 -6.32
C LYS A 314 -4.90 -25.23 -7.20
N LEU A 315 -4.04 -26.22 -7.39
CA LEU A 315 -2.85 -26.13 -8.22
C LEU A 315 -3.06 -26.96 -9.49
N LYS A 316 -2.77 -26.36 -10.64
CA LYS A 316 -2.73 -27.01 -11.92
C LYS A 316 -1.36 -26.79 -12.55
N TYR A 317 -0.70 -27.88 -12.90
CA TYR A 317 0.59 -27.88 -13.60
C TYR A 317 0.43 -28.59 -14.94
N ILE A 318 0.82 -27.93 -16.02
CA ILE A 318 0.80 -28.50 -17.39
C ILE A 318 2.01 -27.96 -18.14
N ASN A 319 2.89 -28.82 -18.62
CA ASN A 319 4.02 -28.45 -19.50
C ASN A 319 4.77 -27.20 -19.03
N ASN A 320 5.26 -27.19 -17.80
CA ASN A 320 5.96 -26.08 -17.14
C ASN A 320 5.11 -24.83 -16.85
N LYS A 321 3.79 -24.87 -17.08
CA LYS A 321 2.87 -23.81 -16.66
C LYS A 321 2.25 -24.19 -15.32
N ILE A 322 2.27 -23.25 -14.38
CA ILE A 322 1.67 -23.42 -13.05
C ILE A 322 0.55 -22.42 -12.90
N LEU A 323 -0.63 -22.91 -12.54
CA LEU A 323 -1.76 -22.10 -12.15
C LEU A 323 -2.17 -22.49 -10.74
N ILE A 324 -2.13 -21.53 -9.82
CA ILE A 324 -2.59 -21.70 -8.43
C ILE A 324 -3.74 -20.75 -8.18
N LYS A 325 -4.85 -21.30 -7.73
CA LYS A 325 -6.01 -20.54 -7.22
C LYS A 325 -6.14 -20.85 -5.74
N GLY A 326 -6.11 -19.81 -4.91
CA GLY A 326 -6.22 -19.97 -3.46
C GLY A 326 -7.25 -19.03 -2.86
N LYS A 327 -7.83 -19.46 -1.74
CA LYS A 327 -8.65 -18.65 -0.84
C LYS A 327 -8.38 -19.06 0.58
N GLY A 328 -8.61 -18.13 1.51
CA GLY A 328 -8.42 -18.39 2.93
C GLY A 328 -8.43 -17.10 3.71
N LYS A 329 -7.79 -17.10 4.85
CA LYS A 329 -7.68 -15.95 5.74
C LYS A 329 -6.24 -15.49 5.88
N ILE A 330 -6.05 -14.18 6.05
CA ILE A 330 -4.75 -13.54 6.30
C ILE A 330 -4.84 -12.68 7.56
N LYS A 331 -3.83 -12.71 8.41
CA LYS A 331 -3.73 -11.86 9.59
C LYS A 331 -2.57 -10.89 9.43
N LEU A 332 -2.89 -9.63 9.18
CA LEU A 332 -1.92 -8.54 9.05
C LEU A 332 -1.68 -7.83 10.39
N GLU A 333 -2.71 -7.52 11.14
CA GLU A 333 -2.66 -6.93 12.48
C GLU A 333 -3.27 -7.87 13.52
N LYS A 334 -4.45 -7.59 14.02
CA LYS A 334 -5.11 -8.33 15.11
C LYS A 334 -6.09 -9.38 14.60
N GLU A 335 -6.86 -9.04 13.57
CA GLU A 335 -7.97 -9.83 13.05
C GLU A 335 -7.55 -10.63 11.81
N PHE A 336 -8.36 -11.61 11.46
CA PHE A 336 -8.21 -12.37 10.24
C PHE A 336 -9.13 -11.82 9.17
N ASP A 337 -8.56 -11.47 8.03
CA ASP A 337 -9.22 -10.94 6.85
C ASP A 337 -9.29 -11.97 5.73
N ASP A 338 -10.27 -11.87 4.84
CA ASP A 338 -10.42 -12.79 3.73
C ASP A 338 -9.48 -12.44 2.57
N ILE A 339 -8.82 -13.46 2.04
CA ILE A 339 -7.94 -13.35 0.88
C ILE A 339 -8.31 -14.37 -0.19
N ARG A 340 -8.26 -13.94 -1.46
CA ARG A 340 -8.29 -14.81 -2.64
C ARG A 340 -7.11 -14.46 -3.52
N TYR A 341 -6.50 -15.45 -4.14
CA TYR A 341 -5.37 -15.21 -5.01
C TYR A 341 -5.31 -16.17 -6.19
N LEU A 342 -4.74 -15.68 -7.27
CA LEU A 342 -4.45 -16.39 -8.49
C LEU A 342 -2.97 -16.17 -8.82
N ILE A 343 -2.20 -17.26 -8.91
CA ILE A 343 -0.79 -17.22 -9.31
C ILE A 343 -0.66 -17.97 -10.63
N ASN A 344 -0.11 -17.31 -11.62
CA ASN A 344 0.17 -17.89 -12.93
C ASN A 344 1.66 -17.77 -13.23
N LYS A 345 2.34 -18.90 -13.44
CA LYS A 345 3.74 -18.96 -13.85
C LYS A 345 3.86 -19.70 -15.17
N ASN A 346 4.43 -19.05 -16.16
CA ASN A 346 4.69 -19.63 -17.48
C ASN A 346 6.14 -19.32 -17.90
N GLY A 347 7.02 -20.28 -17.70
CA GLY A 347 8.47 -20.05 -17.84
C GLY A 347 8.97 -19.00 -16.85
N ASN A 348 9.55 -17.91 -17.39
CA ASN A 348 10.03 -16.78 -16.58
C ASN A 348 8.92 -15.77 -16.23
N ASN A 349 7.79 -15.81 -16.90
CA ASN A 349 6.69 -14.89 -16.64
C ASN A 349 5.93 -15.33 -15.39
N PHE A 350 5.81 -14.42 -14.43
CA PHE A 350 5.16 -14.63 -13.16
C PHE A 350 4.11 -13.56 -12.90
N LYS A 351 2.87 -13.99 -12.67
CA LYS A 351 1.74 -13.09 -12.39
C LYS A 351 1.00 -13.54 -11.14
N ILE A 352 0.76 -12.61 -10.22
CA ILE A 352 -0.12 -12.78 -9.06
C ILE A 352 -1.27 -11.79 -9.19
N ILE A 353 -2.48 -12.25 -8.95
CA ILE A 353 -3.65 -11.42 -8.71
C ILE A 353 -4.18 -11.82 -7.35
N SER A 354 -4.47 -10.84 -6.49
CA SER A 354 -5.01 -11.11 -5.15
C SER A 354 -6.11 -10.12 -4.81
N ASP A 355 -7.24 -10.64 -4.33
CA ASP A 355 -8.33 -9.87 -3.76
C ASP A 355 -8.29 -10.03 -2.23
N LEU A 356 -8.23 -8.90 -1.54
CA LEU A 356 -8.12 -8.82 -0.09
C LEU A 356 -9.24 -7.94 0.47
N ASN A 357 -10.06 -8.51 1.35
CA ASN A 357 -11.07 -7.77 2.09
C ASN A 357 -10.57 -7.53 3.51
N LEU A 358 -10.05 -6.32 3.77
CA LEU A 358 -9.55 -5.93 5.09
C LEU A 358 -10.65 -5.27 5.92
N GLU A 359 -10.93 -5.81 7.08
CA GLU A 359 -11.84 -5.18 8.03
C GLU A 359 -11.21 -3.91 8.62
N LYS A 360 -9.93 -3.96 8.99
CA LYS A 360 -9.25 -2.85 9.63
C LYS A 360 -7.73 -2.91 9.44
N LEU A 361 -7.13 -1.75 9.09
CA LEU A 361 -5.67 -1.58 9.00
C LEU A 361 -5.29 -0.17 9.49
N ASN A 362 -4.19 -0.05 10.24
CA ASN A 362 -3.75 1.22 10.80
C ASN A 362 -2.48 1.74 10.13
N LEU A 363 -2.58 2.95 9.58
CA LEU A 363 -1.46 3.68 8.99
C LEU A 363 -0.79 4.58 10.04
N LYS A 364 0.49 4.83 9.90
CA LYS A 364 1.20 5.84 10.67
C LYS A 364 0.68 7.23 10.31
N LYS A 365 0.58 8.10 11.32
CA LYS A 365 0.28 9.51 11.12
C LYS A 365 1.41 10.18 10.35
N ASN A 366 1.04 10.96 9.34
CA ASN A 366 1.92 11.89 8.68
C ASN A 366 1.65 13.30 9.20
N ASN A 367 2.68 14.02 9.63
CA ASN A 367 2.55 15.37 10.22
C ASN A 367 2.00 16.42 9.24
N TYR A 368 2.18 16.21 7.94
CA TYR A 368 1.61 17.11 6.91
C TYR A 368 0.08 17.15 6.90
N LEU A 369 -0.58 16.12 7.42
CA LEU A 369 -2.04 16.11 7.53
C LEU A 369 -2.58 17.20 8.46
N ASN A 370 -1.80 17.68 9.42
CA ASN A 370 -2.20 18.77 10.31
C ASN A 370 -2.41 20.11 9.59
N PHE A 371 -1.82 20.30 8.40
CA PHE A 371 -2.05 21.49 7.58
C PHE A 371 -3.46 21.51 7.00
N PHE A 372 -4.03 20.36 6.72
CA PHE A 372 -5.32 20.22 6.06
C PHE A 372 -6.45 19.89 7.03
N PHE A 373 -6.13 19.22 8.13
CA PHE A 373 -7.10 18.73 9.09
C PHE A 373 -6.83 19.36 10.46
N PRO A 374 -7.81 20.09 11.06
CA PRO A 374 -7.64 20.75 12.38
C PRO A 374 -7.28 19.78 13.49
N VAL A 375 -7.77 18.54 13.39
CA VAL A 375 -7.48 17.47 14.34
C VAL A 375 -7.18 16.20 13.53
N VAL A 376 -6.02 15.58 13.77
CA VAL A 376 -5.61 14.31 13.20
C VAL A 376 -5.35 13.33 14.32
N ASN A 377 -5.95 12.14 14.24
CA ASN A 377 -5.68 11.07 15.19
C ASN A 377 -4.21 10.63 15.13
N ASN A 378 -3.69 10.08 16.22
CA ASN A 378 -2.33 9.51 16.24
C ASN A 378 -2.17 8.33 15.28
N LYS A 379 -3.28 7.66 14.93
CA LYS A 379 -3.35 6.57 13.96
C LYS A 379 -4.47 6.85 12.98
N ILE A 380 -4.18 6.69 11.70
CA ILE A 380 -5.16 6.74 10.62
C ILE A 380 -5.65 5.32 10.40
N THR A 381 -6.95 5.11 10.43
CA THR A 381 -7.53 3.77 10.31
C THR A 381 -8.23 3.62 8.96
N LEU A 382 -7.82 2.64 8.20
CA LEU A 382 -8.55 2.12 7.04
C LEU A 382 -9.55 1.06 7.53
N LYS A 383 -10.76 1.07 7.00
CA LYS A 383 -11.84 0.14 7.36
C LYS A 383 -12.58 -0.34 6.11
N ASP A 384 -13.07 -1.59 6.15
CA ASP A 384 -13.88 -2.20 5.09
C ASP A 384 -13.22 -2.07 3.70
N GLN A 385 -11.90 -2.31 3.63
CA GLN A 385 -11.12 -2.14 2.41
C GLN A 385 -11.26 -3.35 1.50
N LYS A 386 -11.69 -3.12 0.28
CA LYS A 386 -11.62 -4.09 -0.82
C LYS A 386 -10.40 -3.75 -1.66
N ILE A 387 -9.38 -4.57 -1.57
CA ILE A 387 -8.10 -4.34 -2.25
C ILE A 387 -7.90 -5.41 -3.32
N ASN A 388 -7.64 -4.99 -4.53
CA ASN A 388 -7.15 -5.83 -5.60
C ASN A 388 -5.67 -5.52 -5.84
N LEU A 389 -4.83 -6.54 -5.80
CA LEU A 389 -3.39 -6.45 -6.06
C LEU A 389 -3.06 -7.32 -7.26
N GLU A 390 -2.40 -6.74 -8.24
CA GLU A 390 -1.82 -7.44 -9.39
C GLU A 390 -0.31 -7.21 -9.40
N PHE A 391 0.45 -8.30 -9.45
CA PHE A 391 1.90 -8.27 -9.56
C PHE A 391 2.31 -9.07 -10.79
N GLN A 392 3.12 -8.48 -11.67
CA GLN A 392 3.64 -9.14 -12.87
C GLN A 392 5.01 -8.60 -13.22
N ASP A 393 6.02 -9.48 -13.32
CA ASP A 393 7.35 -9.18 -13.85
C ASP A 393 7.97 -7.91 -13.24
N LYS A 394 8.00 -7.81 -11.90
CA LYS A 394 8.47 -6.65 -11.11
C LYS A 394 7.55 -5.42 -11.12
N LYS A 395 6.46 -5.42 -11.87
CA LYS A 395 5.44 -4.36 -11.85
C LYS A 395 4.33 -4.75 -10.90
N PHE A 396 3.80 -3.79 -10.16
CA PHE A 396 2.60 -4.05 -9.39
C PHE A 396 1.54 -2.96 -9.61
N SER A 397 0.29 -3.38 -9.52
CA SER A 397 -0.88 -2.52 -9.45
C SER A 397 -1.69 -2.91 -8.22
N LEU A 398 -2.02 -1.92 -7.41
CA LEU A 398 -2.86 -2.09 -6.24
C LEU A 398 -4.00 -1.08 -6.35
N SER A 399 -5.23 -1.56 -6.38
CA SER A 399 -6.42 -0.72 -6.28
C SER A 399 -7.18 -1.05 -5.01
N GLY A 400 -7.68 -0.04 -4.34
CA GLY A 400 -8.41 -0.21 -3.09
C GLY A 400 -9.58 0.74 -3.00
N LYS A 401 -10.66 0.27 -2.37
CA LYS A 401 -11.86 1.04 -2.07
C LYS A 401 -12.36 0.68 -0.68
N GLY A 402 -12.73 1.70 0.10
CA GLY A 402 -13.23 1.48 1.44
C GLY A 402 -13.36 2.79 2.20
N LYS A 403 -13.16 2.73 3.51
CA LYS A 403 -13.29 3.88 4.40
C LYS A 403 -11.98 4.22 5.09
N ILE A 404 -11.74 5.52 5.30
CA ILE A 404 -10.61 6.05 6.04
C ILE A 404 -11.08 6.90 7.21
N LYS A 405 -10.46 6.75 8.36
CA LYS A 405 -10.69 7.57 9.54
C LYS A 405 -9.44 8.39 9.86
N ILE A 406 -9.50 9.67 9.55
CA ILE A 406 -8.43 10.64 9.82
C ILE A 406 -8.64 11.28 11.20
N ASN A 407 -9.88 11.55 11.56
CA ASN A 407 -10.29 12.18 12.79
C ASN A 407 -11.34 11.29 13.51
N LYS A 408 -12.55 11.77 13.71
CA LYS A 408 -13.65 11.06 14.42
C LYS A 408 -14.51 10.23 13.48
N ALA A 409 -14.69 10.63 12.23
CA ALA A 409 -15.56 10.00 11.26
C ALA A 409 -14.80 9.11 10.27
N PHE A 410 -15.52 8.12 9.73
CA PHE A 410 -15.09 7.35 8.58
C PHE A 410 -15.59 8.04 7.31
N GLU A 411 -14.68 8.23 6.35
CA GLU A 411 -14.90 8.86 5.05
C GLU A 411 -14.55 7.88 3.93
N ASP A 412 -15.15 8.02 2.76
CA ASP A 412 -14.91 7.12 1.64
C ASP A 412 -13.59 7.45 0.93
N ILE A 413 -12.80 6.43 0.64
CA ILE A 413 -11.55 6.53 -0.08
C ILE A 413 -11.46 5.47 -1.18
N ASP A 414 -11.04 5.90 -2.37
CA ASP A 414 -10.65 5.05 -3.49
C ASP A 414 -9.20 5.41 -3.88
N TYR A 415 -8.39 4.39 -4.17
CA TYR A 415 -7.00 4.62 -4.56
C TYR A 415 -6.50 3.57 -5.54
N ILE A 416 -5.60 3.99 -6.42
CA ILE A 416 -4.86 3.13 -7.33
C ILE A 416 -3.38 3.48 -7.22
N LEU A 417 -2.56 2.48 -6.96
CA LEU A 417 -1.11 2.59 -6.90
C LEU A 417 -0.51 1.63 -7.93
N THR A 418 0.30 2.13 -8.84
CA THR A 418 0.98 1.30 -9.84
C THR A 418 2.47 1.58 -9.82
N LYS A 419 3.27 0.53 -9.75
CA LYS A 419 4.73 0.64 -9.81
C LYS A 419 5.25 0.03 -11.10
N ASN A 420 5.98 0.82 -11.87
CA ASN A 420 6.74 0.40 -13.03
C ASN A 420 8.21 0.75 -12.77
N ASP A 421 9.06 -0.24 -12.61
CA ASP A 421 10.48 -0.10 -12.30
C ASP A 421 10.73 0.81 -11.07
N GLU A 422 11.22 2.06 -11.26
CA GLU A 422 11.52 2.99 -10.16
C GLU A 422 10.39 3.97 -9.84
N LYS A 423 9.34 4.04 -10.68
CA LYS A 423 8.24 5.01 -10.53
C LYS A 423 7.02 4.37 -9.89
N LEU A 424 6.53 5.00 -8.82
CA LEU A 424 5.25 4.70 -8.20
C LEU A 424 4.23 5.75 -8.63
N ASN A 425 3.28 5.37 -9.47
CA ASN A 425 2.14 6.23 -9.81
C ASN A 425 1.03 6.04 -8.78
N PHE A 426 0.32 7.11 -8.49
CA PHE A 426 -0.83 7.11 -7.59
C PHE A 426 -2.01 7.87 -8.19
N ASP A 427 -3.21 7.40 -7.90
CA ASP A 427 -4.49 8.06 -8.16
C ASP A 427 -5.35 7.88 -6.90
N LEU A 428 -5.64 8.97 -6.22
CA LEU A 428 -6.30 9.00 -4.91
C LEU A 428 -7.56 9.84 -4.99
N ASN A 429 -8.67 9.30 -4.50
CA ASN A 429 -9.95 9.98 -4.36
C ASN A 429 -10.43 9.85 -2.92
N LEU A 430 -10.70 10.97 -2.27
CA LEU A 430 -11.18 11.03 -0.88
C LEU A 430 -12.40 11.92 -0.78
N ASN A 431 -13.51 11.38 -0.30
CA ASN A 431 -14.76 12.11 -0.10
C ASN A 431 -14.97 12.41 1.38
N LEU A 432 -14.82 13.67 1.77
CA LEU A 432 -15.00 14.15 3.14
C LEU A 432 -16.43 14.65 3.36
N ILE A 433 -17.21 13.94 4.15
CA ILE A 433 -18.58 14.33 4.50
C ILE A 433 -18.59 14.98 5.89
N LYS A 434 -18.08 14.27 6.90
CA LYS A 434 -18.14 14.69 8.30
C LYS A 434 -16.82 15.27 8.82
N THR A 435 -15.71 14.97 8.18
CA THR A 435 -14.38 15.41 8.60
C THR A 435 -14.17 16.88 8.21
N LYS A 436 -13.72 17.68 9.18
CA LYS A 436 -13.38 19.09 8.95
C LYS A 436 -12.10 19.19 8.14
N PHE A 437 -12.09 20.07 7.15
CA PHE A 437 -10.96 20.36 6.29
C PHE A 437 -10.72 21.88 6.23
N LYS A 438 -9.47 22.32 6.17
CA LYS A 438 -9.08 23.72 6.08
C LYS A 438 -7.85 23.92 5.21
N LEU A 439 -7.74 25.11 4.64
CA LEU A 439 -6.54 25.64 4.00
C LEU A 439 -6.33 27.07 4.52
N ASP A 440 -5.57 27.18 5.63
CA ASP A 440 -5.39 28.45 6.32
C ASP A 440 -4.84 29.57 5.41
N PRO A 441 -3.83 29.33 4.51
CA PRO A 441 -3.32 30.36 3.61
C PRO A 441 -4.37 30.93 2.65
N LEU A 442 -5.41 30.15 2.35
CA LEU A 442 -6.50 30.54 1.46
C LEU A 442 -7.75 30.99 2.23
N ASN A 443 -7.70 31.03 3.56
CA ASN A 443 -8.85 31.25 4.43
C ASN A 443 -10.06 30.39 4.08
N TYR A 444 -9.80 29.15 3.62
CA TYR A 444 -10.81 28.20 3.19
C TYR A 444 -11.10 27.16 4.27
N LYS A 445 -12.38 26.89 4.53
CA LYS A 445 -12.84 25.84 5.44
C LYS A 445 -14.03 25.12 4.79
N LYS A 446 -14.00 23.80 4.84
CA LYS A 446 -15.12 22.96 4.41
C LYS A 446 -16.38 23.29 5.22
N LYS A 447 -17.51 23.43 4.55
CA LYS A 447 -18.82 23.60 5.19
C LYS A 447 -19.30 22.29 5.82
N ASN A 448 -20.02 22.36 6.93
CA ASN A 448 -20.40 21.16 7.69
C ASN A 448 -21.34 20.20 6.95
N VAL A 449 -22.16 20.72 6.04
CA VAL A 449 -23.26 19.98 5.38
C VAL A 449 -22.87 19.46 3.99
N THR A 450 -21.77 19.94 3.41
CA THR A 450 -21.36 19.61 2.04
C THR A 450 -20.32 18.47 2.01
N THR A 451 -20.32 17.72 0.92
CA THR A 451 -19.24 16.77 0.62
C THR A 451 -18.10 17.51 -0.08
N LEU A 452 -16.89 17.34 0.46
CA LEU A 452 -15.67 17.83 -0.17
C LEU A 452 -14.93 16.64 -0.78
N LYS A 453 -14.67 16.71 -2.07
CA LYS A 453 -13.93 15.69 -2.82
C LYS A 453 -12.48 16.16 -3.02
N LEU A 454 -11.52 15.34 -2.59
CA LEU A 454 -10.10 15.50 -2.86
C LEU A 454 -9.68 14.48 -3.89
N GLU A 455 -9.02 14.93 -4.94
CA GLU A 455 -8.44 14.08 -5.97
C GLU A 455 -6.96 14.41 -6.11
N ALA A 456 -6.12 13.40 -6.15
CA ALA A 456 -4.69 13.57 -6.36
C ALA A 456 -4.15 12.47 -7.27
N LYS A 457 -3.57 12.86 -8.40
CA LYS A 457 -2.98 11.95 -9.37
C LYS A 457 -1.56 12.38 -9.70
N GLY A 458 -0.64 11.43 -9.65
CA GLY A 458 0.76 11.76 -9.87
C GLY A 458 1.69 10.56 -9.82
N ASN A 459 2.97 10.85 -9.66
CA ASN A 459 3.99 9.83 -9.50
C ASN A 459 5.04 10.24 -8.47
N TYR A 460 5.63 9.25 -7.85
CA TYR A 460 6.73 9.36 -6.90
C TYR A 460 7.95 8.61 -7.43
N GLU A 461 9.08 9.28 -7.52
CA GLU A 461 10.39 8.70 -7.80
C GLU A 461 11.19 8.71 -6.50
N LYS A 462 11.60 7.53 -6.05
CA LYS A 462 12.33 7.37 -4.78
C LYS A 462 13.54 8.31 -4.72
N ASP A 463 13.67 9.07 -3.61
CA ASP A 463 14.75 10.01 -3.32
C ASP A 463 14.97 11.14 -4.35
N LYS A 464 14.03 11.32 -5.28
CA LYS A 464 14.13 12.35 -6.32
C LYS A 464 13.07 13.43 -6.15
N LYS A 465 11.83 13.11 -6.51
CA LYS A 465 10.73 14.08 -6.59
C LYS A 465 9.36 13.41 -6.52
N ILE A 466 8.37 14.21 -6.11
CA ILE A 466 6.95 13.89 -6.27
C ILE A 466 6.40 14.80 -7.36
N ILE A 467 5.76 14.24 -8.36
CA ILE A 467 5.06 14.97 -9.40
C ILE A 467 3.58 14.74 -9.22
N ILE A 468 2.83 15.76 -8.91
CA ILE A 468 1.38 15.73 -8.82
C ILE A 468 0.81 16.33 -10.11
N ASN A 469 0.45 15.44 -11.05
CA ASN A 469 -0.04 15.87 -12.36
C ASN A 469 -1.37 16.63 -12.24
N ASN A 470 -2.22 16.16 -11.32
CA ASN A 470 -3.53 16.79 -11.08
C ASN A 470 -3.87 16.67 -9.59
N PHE A 471 -4.15 17.79 -8.97
CA PHE A 471 -4.71 17.86 -7.62
C PHE A 471 -5.97 18.74 -7.67
N SER A 472 -7.05 18.25 -7.10
CA SER A 472 -8.30 19.01 -7.06
C SER A 472 -9.00 18.91 -5.72
N ILE A 473 -9.61 20.02 -5.31
CA ILE A 473 -10.53 20.13 -4.18
C ILE A 473 -11.84 20.64 -4.75
N LEU A 474 -12.89 19.88 -4.57
CA LEU A 474 -14.23 20.16 -5.09
C LEU A 474 -15.23 20.13 -3.94
N GLU A 475 -15.96 21.24 -3.70
CA GLU A 475 -17.02 21.33 -2.69
C GLU A 475 -18.16 22.22 -3.21
N GLY A 476 -19.24 21.61 -3.67
CA GLY A 476 -20.31 22.36 -4.35
C GLY A 476 -19.77 23.11 -5.55
N ASN A 477 -19.84 24.45 -5.54
CA ASN A 477 -19.30 25.33 -6.59
C ASN A 477 -17.82 25.67 -6.37
N ASN A 478 -17.25 25.38 -5.18
CA ASN A 478 -15.85 25.68 -4.89
C ASN A 478 -14.94 24.69 -5.61
N ARG A 479 -13.95 25.22 -6.31
CA ARG A 479 -12.97 24.43 -7.09
C ARG A 479 -11.56 24.99 -6.89
N ILE A 480 -10.67 24.18 -6.39
CA ILE A 480 -9.23 24.46 -6.32
C ILE A 480 -8.54 23.39 -7.14
N LYS A 481 -7.79 23.76 -8.17
CA LYS A 481 -7.09 22.83 -9.04
C LYS A 481 -5.63 23.22 -9.20
N ILE A 482 -4.74 22.24 -9.08
CA ILE A 482 -3.31 22.38 -9.29
C ILE A 482 -2.87 21.36 -10.33
N ASN A 483 -2.23 21.82 -11.38
CA ASN A 483 -1.71 20.99 -12.45
C ASN A 483 -0.18 20.96 -12.43
N ASN A 484 0.40 19.78 -12.58
CA ASN A 484 1.83 19.53 -12.68
C ASN A 484 2.66 20.23 -11.58
N LEU A 485 2.33 19.91 -10.32
CA LEU A 485 3.10 20.34 -9.14
C LEU A 485 4.28 19.40 -8.93
N VAL A 486 5.48 19.92 -8.95
CA VAL A 486 6.72 19.18 -8.66
C VAL A 486 7.23 19.57 -7.29
N LEU A 487 7.33 18.60 -6.39
CA LEU A 487 7.91 18.73 -5.07
C LEU A 487 9.32 18.10 -5.05
N GLY A 488 10.29 18.83 -4.50
CA GLY A 488 11.66 18.36 -4.32
C GLY A 488 11.83 17.46 -3.08
N LYS A 489 13.07 17.08 -2.76
CA LYS A 489 13.40 16.15 -1.66
C LYS A 489 12.80 16.53 -0.29
N ASN A 490 12.71 17.81 0.02
CA ASN A 490 12.18 18.31 1.30
C ASN A 490 10.72 18.78 1.18
N ASN A 491 9.97 18.26 0.20
CA ASN A 491 8.61 18.68 -0.15
C ASN A 491 8.49 20.19 -0.50
N GLN A 492 9.60 20.81 -0.87
CA GLN A 492 9.60 22.17 -1.39
C GLN A 492 9.00 22.21 -2.80
N ILE A 493 8.23 23.23 -3.08
CA ILE A 493 7.72 23.46 -4.42
C ILE A 493 8.87 23.81 -5.34
N ALA A 494 9.21 22.88 -6.22
CA ALA A 494 10.24 23.10 -7.24
C ALA A 494 9.65 23.76 -8.48
N GLU A 495 8.40 23.40 -8.82
CA GLU A 495 7.70 23.88 -10.00
C GLU A 495 6.20 23.64 -9.87
N VAL A 496 5.41 24.50 -10.48
CA VAL A 496 3.98 24.28 -10.70
C VAL A 496 3.60 24.87 -12.05
N GLU A 497 2.85 24.12 -12.86
CA GLU A 497 2.45 24.63 -14.19
C GLU A 497 1.27 25.59 -14.10
N LYS A 498 0.22 25.16 -13.38
CA LYS A 498 -1.00 25.96 -13.28
C LYS A 498 -1.73 25.69 -11.96
N ILE A 499 -2.22 26.77 -11.35
CA ILE A 499 -3.13 26.73 -10.20
C ILE A 499 -4.38 27.54 -10.57
N ASN A 500 -5.55 26.97 -10.32
CA ASN A 500 -6.83 27.67 -10.43
C ASN A 500 -7.53 27.65 -9.09
N PHE A 501 -7.89 28.82 -8.60
CA PHE A 501 -8.72 29.02 -7.43
C PHE A 501 -10.06 29.62 -7.88
N ASP A 502 -11.15 28.96 -7.49
CA ASP A 502 -12.52 29.45 -7.68
C ASP A 502 -13.33 28.97 -6.48
N TYR A 503 -13.30 29.74 -5.39
CA TYR A 503 -13.92 29.37 -4.13
C TYR A 503 -14.38 30.54 -3.30
N VAL A 504 -15.33 30.31 -2.40
CA VAL A 504 -15.78 31.24 -1.38
C VAL A 504 -15.06 30.96 -0.08
N ASP A 505 -14.41 31.97 0.49
CA ASP A 505 -13.67 31.87 1.75
C ASP A 505 -14.55 31.97 3.00
N THR A 506 -13.93 31.92 4.20
CA THR A 506 -14.66 32.01 5.48
C THR A 506 -15.27 33.40 5.74
N GLU A 507 -14.86 34.43 5.03
CA GLU A 507 -15.44 35.78 5.07
C GLU A 507 -16.58 35.97 4.04
N ASN A 508 -17.01 34.89 3.38
CA ASN A 508 -17.98 34.87 2.31
C ASN A 508 -17.58 35.71 1.07
N LYS A 509 -16.26 35.85 0.84
CA LYS A 509 -15.73 36.53 -0.35
C LYS A 509 -15.41 35.49 -1.43
N GLN A 510 -15.79 35.77 -2.66
CA GLN A 510 -15.38 34.98 -3.82
C GLN A 510 -13.89 35.21 -4.08
N ASN A 511 -13.17 34.13 -4.41
CA ASN A 511 -11.78 34.14 -4.82
C ASN A 511 -11.68 33.42 -6.16
N GLN A 512 -11.30 34.16 -7.19
CA GLN A 512 -11.19 33.62 -8.55
C GLN A 512 -9.92 34.13 -9.20
N ILE A 513 -8.86 33.32 -9.08
CA ILE A 513 -7.53 33.62 -9.60
C ILE A 513 -6.90 32.38 -10.26
N THR A 514 -6.06 32.65 -11.24
CA THR A 514 -5.27 31.64 -11.95
C THR A 514 -3.81 32.05 -11.90
N ILE A 515 -2.95 31.10 -11.48
CA ILE A 515 -1.51 31.22 -11.55
C ILE A 515 -1.02 30.27 -12.63
N LYS A 516 -0.26 30.77 -13.60
CA LYS A 516 0.25 30.00 -14.73
C LYS A 516 1.75 30.24 -14.89
N LYS A 517 2.52 29.18 -15.04
CA LYS A 517 3.92 29.26 -15.39
C LYS A 517 4.10 29.78 -16.81
N LYS A 518 4.97 30.76 -17.01
CA LYS A 518 5.35 31.29 -18.33
C LYS A 518 6.64 30.65 -18.82
N ASP A 519 7.66 30.64 -17.96
CA ASP A 519 8.96 30.02 -18.22
C ASP A 519 9.57 29.45 -16.92
N GLN A 520 10.85 29.19 -16.85
CA GLN A 520 11.50 28.45 -15.78
C GLN A 520 11.24 29.02 -14.38
N TYR A 521 11.18 30.35 -14.22
CA TYR A 521 11.04 31.05 -12.94
C TYR A 521 9.93 32.08 -12.90
N ASN A 522 9.31 32.38 -14.04
CA ASN A 522 8.30 33.39 -14.18
C ASN A 522 6.88 32.82 -14.21
N TYR A 523 6.05 33.41 -13.39
CA TYR A 523 4.63 33.07 -13.28
C TYR A 523 3.75 34.27 -13.54
N GLU A 524 2.59 34.05 -14.08
CA GLU A 524 1.55 35.03 -14.29
C GLU A 524 0.34 34.69 -13.41
N LEU A 525 -0.07 35.65 -12.59
CA LEU A 525 -1.25 35.58 -11.76
C LEU A 525 -2.31 36.52 -12.31
N ASN A 526 -3.39 35.94 -12.83
CA ASN A 526 -4.56 36.70 -13.36
C ASN A 526 -5.79 36.34 -12.51
N GLY A 527 -6.58 37.33 -12.15
CA GLY A 527 -7.76 37.12 -11.35
C GLY A 527 -8.90 38.10 -11.60
N LEU A 528 -10.11 37.65 -11.35
CA LEU A 528 -11.27 38.55 -11.29
C LEU A 528 -11.40 39.13 -9.89
N VAL A 529 -11.26 38.32 -8.86
CA VAL A 529 -11.40 38.75 -7.46
C VAL A 529 -10.54 37.90 -6.52
N TYR A 530 -9.98 38.57 -5.52
CA TYR A 530 -9.21 37.89 -4.46
C TYR A 530 -9.38 38.60 -3.11
N ASN A 531 -9.55 37.84 -2.05
CA ASN A 531 -9.55 38.35 -0.68
C ASN A 531 -8.16 38.19 -0.05
N ALA A 532 -7.39 39.29 -0.04
CA ALA A 532 -6.05 39.31 0.54
C ALA A 532 -6.05 39.60 2.05
N ASN A 533 -7.22 39.83 2.67
CA ASN A 533 -7.29 40.23 4.09
C ASN A 533 -6.52 39.27 5.03
N SER A 534 -6.77 37.95 4.94
CA SER A 534 -6.08 36.95 5.76
C SER A 534 -4.58 36.92 5.50
N LEU A 535 -4.14 37.02 4.25
CA LEU A 535 -2.73 37.05 3.86
C LEU A 535 -2.01 38.26 4.47
N ILE A 536 -2.64 39.43 4.35
CA ILE A 536 -2.10 40.66 4.94
C ILE A 536 -2.02 40.56 6.47
N GLU A 537 -3.04 40.01 7.14
CA GLU A 537 -3.01 39.80 8.59
C GLU A 537 -1.90 38.83 9.02
N GLU A 538 -1.67 37.80 8.25
CA GLU A 538 -0.60 36.81 8.52
C GLU A 538 0.78 37.43 8.35
N LEU A 539 1.00 38.19 7.28
CA LEU A 539 2.25 38.92 7.02
C LEU A 539 2.56 39.94 8.11
N LEU A 540 1.54 40.64 8.63
CA LEU A 540 1.70 41.59 9.74
C LEU A 540 1.96 40.91 11.10
N LYS A 541 1.53 39.65 11.29
CA LYS A 541 1.74 38.90 12.55
C LYS A 541 3.08 38.16 12.61
N ASN A 542 3.61 37.72 11.48
CA ASN A 542 4.69 36.72 11.42
C ASN A 542 5.96 37.22 10.71
N GLU A 543 6.49 38.41 11.07
CA GLU A 543 7.75 38.89 10.47
C GLU A 543 8.94 37.95 10.68
N ASP A 544 8.92 37.07 11.70
CA ASP A 544 10.05 36.24 12.12
C ASP A 544 9.88 34.73 11.92
N LYS A 545 8.80 34.22 11.30
CA LYS A 545 8.50 32.77 11.25
C LYS A 545 8.39 32.15 9.87
N ILE A 546 9.18 32.52 8.89
CA ILE A 546 9.34 31.71 7.66
C ILE A 546 10.58 30.82 7.82
N GLU A 547 10.54 29.85 8.75
CA GLU A 547 11.61 28.85 8.93
C GLU A 547 11.56 27.74 7.85
N ASN A 548 10.45 27.54 7.17
CA ASN A 548 10.32 26.50 6.16
C ASN A 548 10.44 27.10 4.76
N GLN A 549 11.45 26.70 4.04
CA GLN A 549 11.59 27.03 2.62
C GLN A 549 10.45 26.37 1.84
N ILE A 550 9.46 27.16 1.42
CA ILE A 550 8.30 26.69 0.64
C ILE A 550 8.72 26.43 -0.81
N PHE A 551 9.50 27.33 -1.38
CA PHE A 551 9.96 27.24 -2.77
C PHE A 551 11.41 26.79 -2.82
N LYS A 552 11.71 25.89 -3.74
CA LYS A 552 13.08 25.45 -4.01
C LYS A 552 13.88 26.51 -4.80
N ASN A 553 13.21 27.18 -5.70
CA ASN A 553 13.79 28.14 -6.63
C ASN A 553 13.30 29.56 -6.35
N ASP A 554 14.02 30.56 -6.86
CA ASP A 554 13.54 31.95 -6.90
C ASP A 554 12.34 32.06 -7.83
N ILE A 555 11.40 32.96 -7.54
CA ILE A 555 10.13 33.07 -8.27
C ILE A 555 9.88 34.53 -8.61
N SER A 556 9.56 34.80 -9.86
CA SER A 556 9.03 36.08 -10.36
C SER A 556 7.54 35.89 -10.70
N LEU A 557 6.70 36.77 -10.19
CA LEU A 557 5.28 36.72 -10.35
C LEU A 557 4.75 38.06 -10.91
N ASN A 558 4.14 38.00 -12.08
CA ASN A 558 3.38 39.14 -12.66
C ASN A 558 1.93 39.00 -12.23
N LEU A 559 1.37 40.03 -11.61
CA LEU A 559 0.00 40.06 -11.10
C LEU A 559 -0.89 40.97 -11.93
N ASN A 560 -2.12 40.50 -12.16
CA ASN A 560 -3.19 41.28 -12.73
C ASN A 560 -4.54 40.80 -12.17
N ILE A 561 -5.10 41.54 -11.22
CA ILE A 561 -6.35 41.17 -10.54
C ILE A 561 -7.32 42.36 -10.60
N ASN A 562 -8.53 42.11 -11.07
CA ASN A 562 -9.52 43.20 -11.25
C ASN A 562 -9.99 43.77 -9.90
N GLU A 563 -10.18 42.91 -8.86
CA GLU A 563 -10.60 43.37 -7.54
C GLU A 563 -9.88 42.58 -6.44
N VAL A 564 -9.28 43.29 -5.47
CA VAL A 564 -8.64 42.69 -4.29
C VAL A 564 -9.21 43.31 -3.03
N PHE A 565 -9.83 42.49 -2.15
CA PHE A 565 -10.23 42.93 -0.83
C PHE A 565 -8.97 43.01 0.05
N ILE A 566 -8.70 44.18 0.58
CA ILE A 566 -7.58 44.45 1.48
C ILE A 566 -7.97 44.27 2.95
N ASP A 567 -9.26 44.41 3.26
CA ASP A 567 -9.90 44.07 4.51
C ASP A 567 -11.34 43.58 4.29
N LYS A 568 -12.15 43.49 5.37
CA LYS A 568 -13.55 43.04 5.25
C LYS A 568 -14.47 44.02 4.49
N ILE A 569 -14.10 45.26 4.42
CA ILE A 569 -14.94 46.35 3.88
C ILE A 569 -14.37 46.91 2.59
N TYR A 570 -13.06 47.14 2.55
CA TYR A 570 -12.40 47.87 1.45
C TYR A 570 -11.75 46.92 0.46
N SER A 571 -11.88 47.28 -0.81
CA SER A 571 -11.21 46.62 -1.94
C SER A 571 -10.47 47.66 -2.80
N ILE A 572 -9.42 47.19 -3.48
CA ILE A 572 -8.70 47.90 -4.53
C ILE A 572 -9.03 47.28 -5.87
N LYS A 573 -9.03 48.08 -6.92
CA LYS A 573 -9.36 47.68 -8.29
C LYS A 573 -8.13 47.68 -9.18
N ASN A 574 -8.12 46.81 -10.20
CA ASN A 574 -7.07 46.73 -11.22
C ASN A 574 -5.66 46.64 -10.62
N LEU A 575 -5.50 45.78 -9.62
CA LEU A 575 -4.18 45.52 -9.07
C LEU A 575 -3.28 44.93 -10.15
N SER A 576 -2.19 45.61 -10.46
CA SER A 576 -1.17 45.12 -11.39
C SER A 576 0.23 45.31 -10.81
N GLY A 577 1.17 44.48 -11.23
CA GLY A 577 2.54 44.65 -10.82
C GLY A 577 3.36 43.34 -10.79
N ASN A 578 4.51 43.43 -10.20
CA ASN A 578 5.51 42.37 -10.16
C ASN A 578 5.95 42.10 -8.74
N LEU A 579 6.17 40.80 -8.43
CA LEU A 579 6.72 40.31 -7.17
C LEU A 579 7.90 39.38 -7.47
N PHE A 580 9.06 39.65 -6.90
CA PHE A 580 10.21 38.73 -6.98
C PHE A 580 10.55 38.19 -5.59
N ILE A 581 10.55 36.88 -5.47
CA ILE A 581 10.87 36.13 -4.26
C ILE A 581 12.23 35.45 -4.47
N LYS A 582 13.20 35.78 -3.66
CA LYS A 582 14.55 35.20 -3.64
C LYS A 582 14.80 34.50 -2.32
N LYS A 583 15.22 33.22 -2.37
CA LYS A 583 15.44 32.39 -1.17
C LYS A 583 14.26 32.43 -0.17
N ASN A 584 13.05 32.34 -0.69
CA ASN A 584 11.79 32.42 0.07
C ASN A 584 11.51 33.74 0.81
N LYS A 585 12.21 34.82 0.46
CA LYS A 585 11.96 36.17 0.97
C LYS A 585 11.59 37.09 -0.19
N VAL A 586 10.65 38.01 0.07
CA VAL A 586 10.34 39.07 -0.90
C VAL A 586 11.58 39.94 -1.10
N ASN A 587 12.15 39.91 -2.32
CA ASN A 587 13.29 40.69 -2.71
C ASN A 587 12.86 42.04 -3.32
N SER A 588 11.92 41.99 -4.26
CA SER A 588 11.32 43.20 -4.82
C SER A 588 9.84 42.99 -5.08
N ALA A 589 9.10 44.05 -4.98
CA ALA A 589 7.69 44.14 -5.36
C ALA A 589 7.41 45.53 -5.92
N ASN A 590 6.54 45.60 -6.93
CA ASN A 590 6.05 46.88 -7.44
C ASN A 590 4.60 46.69 -7.84
N PHE A 591 3.68 47.26 -7.07
CA PHE A 591 2.24 47.12 -7.27
C PHE A 591 1.58 48.45 -7.44
N SER A 592 0.64 48.50 -8.34
CA SER A 592 -0.26 49.66 -8.53
C SER A 592 -1.69 49.17 -8.60
N ALA A 593 -2.61 49.97 -8.06
CA ALA A 593 -4.04 49.70 -8.07
C ALA A 593 -4.82 51.00 -7.92
N ASN A 594 -6.14 50.91 -8.14
CA ASN A 594 -7.06 52.02 -7.94
C ASN A 594 -7.93 51.74 -6.72
N LEU A 595 -8.13 52.77 -5.90
CA LEU A 595 -9.15 52.78 -4.85
C LEU A 595 -10.50 53.23 -5.41
N LYS A 596 -11.52 53.33 -4.57
CA LYS A 596 -12.81 53.85 -4.91
C LYS A 596 -12.65 55.32 -5.44
N ASN A 597 -13.32 55.71 -6.49
CA ASN A 597 -13.25 57.03 -7.14
C ASN A 597 -11.98 57.34 -7.99
N LYS A 598 -11.28 56.33 -8.46
CA LYS A 598 -10.04 56.44 -9.27
C LYS A 598 -8.80 56.89 -8.47
N ASP A 599 -8.89 56.96 -7.13
CA ASP A 599 -7.73 57.20 -6.29
C ASP A 599 -6.67 56.09 -6.46
N ASN A 600 -5.41 56.48 -6.52
CA ASN A 600 -4.31 55.53 -6.76
C ASN A 600 -3.69 55.03 -5.46
N ILE A 601 -3.24 53.79 -5.50
CA ILE A 601 -2.38 53.20 -4.48
C ILE A 601 -1.19 52.53 -5.17
N THR A 602 0.01 52.80 -4.66
CA THR A 602 1.25 52.18 -5.12
C THR A 602 2.02 51.59 -3.95
N PHE A 603 2.59 50.44 -4.15
CA PHE A 603 3.38 49.75 -3.14
C PHE A 603 4.65 49.22 -3.77
N THR A 604 5.84 49.58 -3.20
CA THR A 604 7.10 49.04 -3.69
C THR A 604 7.95 48.43 -2.58
N ILE A 605 8.69 47.43 -2.92
CA ILE A 605 9.77 46.84 -2.11
C ILE A 605 10.99 46.74 -3.04
N ILE A 606 12.12 47.22 -2.57
CA ILE A 606 13.43 47.06 -3.23
C ILE A 606 14.43 46.56 -2.17
N SER A 607 15.11 45.48 -2.47
CA SER A 607 16.19 44.98 -1.62
C SER A 607 17.52 45.04 -2.35
N ASP A 608 18.57 45.43 -1.65
CA ASP A 608 19.94 45.37 -2.18
C ASP A 608 20.58 44.00 -1.96
N GLU A 609 21.79 43.80 -2.44
CA GLU A 609 22.55 42.54 -2.30
C GLU A 609 22.92 42.24 -0.84
N SER A 610 23.03 43.24 0.00
CA SER A 610 23.33 43.14 1.43
C SER A 610 22.08 42.76 2.25
N GLY A 611 20.89 42.72 1.63
CA GLY A 611 19.63 42.39 2.30
C GLY A 611 18.95 43.59 2.97
N ASN A 612 19.43 44.81 2.78
CA ASN A 612 18.73 46.02 3.18
C ASN A 612 17.48 46.17 2.31
N LYS A 613 16.38 46.60 2.89
CA LYS A 613 15.10 46.65 2.24
C LYS A 613 14.43 48.02 2.35
N ILE A 614 14.10 48.64 1.23
CA ILE A 614 13.29 49.82 1.18
C ILE A 614 11.86 49.45 0.79
N THR A 615 10.90 49.84 1.62
CA THR A 615 9.47 49.64 1.35
C THR A 615 8.79 51.00 1.24
N THR A 616 8.03 51.27 0.17
CA THR A 616 7.20 52.47 0.01
C THR A 616 5.75 52.09 -0.19
N LEU A 617 4.85 52.93 0.32
CA LEU A 617 3.41 52.81 0.10
C LEU A 617 2.86 54.25 -0.06
N ALA A 618 2.31 54.54 -1.19
CA ALA A 618 1.62 55.84 -1.42
C ALA A 618 0.15 55.58 -1.78
N SER A 619 -0.74 56.32 -1.20
CA SER A 619 -2.19 56.18 -1.41
C SER A 619 -2.86 57.54 -1.37
N SER A 620 -3.63 57.87 -2.38
CA SER A 620 -4.47 59.10 -2.41
C SER A 620 -5.72 59.00 -1.55
N TRP A 621 -5.92 57.89 -0.86
CA TRP A 621 -6.99 57.71 0.12
C TRP A 621 -6.50 56.86 1.30
N ALA A 622 -6.17 57.55 2.41
CA ALA A 622 -5.55 56.86 3.58
C ALA A 622 -6.55 56.02 4.39
N LYS A 623 -7.84 56.34 4.37
CA LYS A 623 -8.88 55.68 5.19
C LYS A 623 -8.84 54.14 5.14
N PRO A 624 -8.77 53.46 3.98
CA PRO A 624 -8.76 52.00 3.91
C PRO A 624 -7.56 51.34 4.62
N LEU A 625 -6.41 52.01 4.64
CA LEU A 625 -5.18 51.55 5.24
C LEU A 625 -5.18 51.77 6.77
N ILE A 626 -5.61 52.94 7.19
CA ILE A 626 -5.61 53.34 8.62
C ILE A 626 -6.72 52.67 9.42
N SER A 627 -7.90 52.38 8.80
CA SER A 627 -9.02 51.71 9.45
C SER A 627 -8.71 50.30 9.98
N ARG A 628 -7.62 49.66 9.51
CA ARG A 628 -7.10 48.42 10.10
C ARG A 628 -6.68 48.61 11.56
N TYR A 629 -6.26 49.82 11.96
CA TYR A 629 -5.83 50.12 13.32
C TYR A 629 -7.03 50.54 14.14
N LYS A 630 -7.59 49.61 14.90
CA LYS A 630 -8.84 49.73 15.67
C LYS A 630 -8.87 50.86 16.71
N PHE A 631 -7.74 51.44 17.02
CA PHE A 631 -7.64 52.57 18.01
C PHE A 631 -7.95 53.93 17.39
N ILE A 632 -7.97 54.06 16.05
CA ILE A 632 -8.37 55.26 15.35
C ILE A 632 -9.70 54.97 14.67
N LYS A 633 -10.78 55.51 15.24
CA LYS A 633 -12.13 55.40 14.70
C LYS A 633 -12.50 56.68 13.97
N GLY A 634 -13.36 56.51 12.95
CA GLY A 634 -13.84 57.70 12.22
C GLY A 634 -12.75 58.44 11.43
N PHE A 635 -11.67 57.77 10.99
CA PHE A 635 -10.67 58.33 10.08
C PHE A 635 -11.29 58.45 8.68
N GLU A 636 -11.19 59.62 8.07
CA GLU A 636 -11.77 59.93 6.77
C GLU A 636 -10.77 60.75 5.93
N GLU A 637 -10.86 60.53 4.58
CA GLU A 637 -10.06 61.27 3.60
C GLU A 637 -8.56 60.94 3.71
N GLY A 638 -7.70 61.94 3.37
CA GLY A 638 -6.24 61.93 3.54
C GLY A 638 -5.47 61.25 2.45
N ASN A 639 -4.32 61.81 2.09
CA ASN A 639 -3.29 61.17 1.28
C ASN A 639 -2.26 60.55 2.23
N LEU A 640 -1.76 59.36 1.90
CA LEU A 640 -0.79 58.64 2.75
C LEU A 640 0.46 58.33 1.97
N ASP A 641 1.62 58.71 2.53
CA ASP A 641 2.93 58.29 2.09
C ASP A 641 3.70 57.61 3.22
N PHE A 642 4.18 56.44 2.92
CA PHE A 642 4.96 55.64 3.86
C PHE A 642 6.26 55.17 3.20
N ILE A 643 7.36 55.34 3.91
CA ILE A 643 8.68 54.79 3.56
C ILE A 643 9.30 54.12 4.77
N SER A 644 9.88 52.95 4.55
CA SER A 644 10.59 52.19 5.56
C SER A 644 11.89 51.67 4.99
N ASN A 645 12.99 51.87 5.72
CA ASN A 645 14.30 51.33 5.41
C ASN A 645 14.69 50.31 6.50
N LYS A 646 14.75 49.07 6.10
CA LYS A 646 15.10 47.93 6.98
C LYS A 646 16.56 47.57 6.76
N LYS A 647 17.37 47.66 7.82
CA LYS A 647 18.77 47.27 7.86
C LYS A 647 19.04 46.51 9.15
N ASP A 648 19.76 45.37 9.09
CA ASP A 648 20.20 44.57 10.23
C ASP A 648 19.07 44.25 11.25
N GLY A 649 17.87 43.96 10.71
CA GLY A 649 16.69 43.60 11.52
C GLY A 649 15.94 44.79 12.12
N ILE A 650 16.45 46.04 11.98
CA ILE A 650 15.80 47.26 12.41
C ILE A 650 15.20 47.96 11.17
N SER A 651 13.94 48.38 11.25
CA SER A 651 13.31 49.16 10.22
C SER A 651 13.06 50.57 10.72
N ASN A 652 13.63 51.58 10.06
CA ASN A 652 13.39 53.00 10.25
C ASN A 652 12.35 53.47 9.25
N SER A 653 11.26 54.02 9.78
CA SER A 653 10.06 54.29 8.96
C SER A 653 9.58 55.71 9.16
N LYS A 654 9.07 56.26 8.06
CA LYS A 654 8.39 57.59 8.04
C LYS A 654 7.00 57.39 7.42
N LEU A 655 5.98 57.88 8.13
CA LEU A 655 4.60 57.95 7.68
C LEU A 655 4.19 59.41 7.61
N ILE A 656 3.66 59.81 6.45
CA ILE A 656 3.07 61.13 6.24
C ILE A 656 1.59 60.94 5.82
N ILE A 657 0.70 61.73 6.40
CA ILE A 657 -0.71 61.74 6.01
C ILE A 657 -1.17 63.21 5.91
N ASP A 658 -1.64 63.62 4.73
CA ASP A 658 -2.09 64.93 4.47
C ASP A 658 -3.62 65.01 4.32
N ASN A 659 -4.21 66.16 4.76
CA ASN A 659 -5.63 66.52 4.55
C ASN A 659 -6.63 65.43 5.00
N PHE A 660 -6.56 65.01 6.23
CA PHE A 660 -7.40 63.98 6.82
C PHE A 660 -8.34 64.51 7.91
N LYS A 661 -9.38 63.75 8.21
CA LYS A 661 -10.36 64.02 9.26
C LYS A 661 -10.49 62.84 10.20
N VAL A 662 -10.63 63.12 11.51
CA VAL A 662 -10.80 62.09 12.56
C VAL A 662 -12.03 62.43 13.36
N LYS A 663 -13.05 61.57 13.36
CA LYS A 663 -14.30 61.75 14.10
C LYS A 663 -14.23 61.25 15.54
N GLU A 664 -13.53 60.13 15.76
CA GLU A 664 -13.49 59.49 17.10
C GLU A 664 -12.08 59.00 17.41
N ILE A 665 -11.42 59.64 18.35
CA ILE A 665 -10.23 59.08 19.05
C ILE A 665 -10.52 59.09 20.55
N PRO A 666 -10.91 57.99 21.18
CA PRO A 666 -11.28 57.97 22.62
C PRO A 666 -10.21 58.52 23.54
N VAL A 667 -8.94 58.29 23.22
CA VAL A 667 -7.78 58.79 23.97
C VAL A 667 -7.66 60.31 23.81
N LEU A 668 -7.89 60.87 22.63
CA LEU A 668 -7.81 62.28 22.37
C LEU A 668 -8.99 63.01 23.03
N ALA A 669 -10.20 62.46 22.94
CA ALA A 669 -11.39 62.98 23.63
C ALA A 669 -11.15 63.09 25.15
N LYS A 670 -10.59 62.01 25.75
CA LYS A 670 -10.24 62.02 27.20
C LYS A 670 -9.17 63.06 27.51
N LEU A 671 -8.16 63.24 26.67
CA LEU A 671 -7.14 64.27 26.84
C LEU A 671 -7.72 65.67 26.77
N LEU A 672 -8.61 65.93 25.83
CA LEU A 672 -9.27 67.24 25.66
C LEU A 672 -10.14 67.60 26.89
N THR A 673 -10.86 66.60 27.41
CA THR A 673 -11.69 66.75 28.63
C THR A 673 -10.79 66.99 29.83
N LEU A 674 -9.70 66.23 30.05
CA LEU A 674 -8.76 66.41 31.14
C LEU A 674 -8.02 67.75 31.08
N ALA A 675 -7.81 68.27 29.91
CA ALA A 675 -7.20 69.59 29.67
C ALA A 675 -8.17 70.77 29.71
N SER A 676 -9.42 70.53 30.08
CA SER A 676 -10.50 71.55 30.07
C SER A 676 -10.76 72.22 28.70
N LEU A 677 -10.56 71.43 27.65
CA LEU A 677 -10.76 71.86 26.27
C LEU A 677 -12.09 71.34 25.71
N GLN A 678 -13.17 71.38 26.49
CA GLN A 678 -14.48 70.77 26.20
C GLN A 678 -15.04 71.20 24.83
N GLY A 679 -14.92 72.45 24.44
CA GLY A 679 -15.39 72.96 23.16
C GLY A 679 -14.72 72.28 21.94
N ILE A 680 -13.46 71.83 22.09
CA ILE A 680 -12.76 71.04 21.07
C ILE A 680 -13.17 69.57 21.17
N ALA A 681 -13.42 69.04 22.37
CA ALA A 681 -13.93 67.69 22.54
C ALA A 681 -15.30 67.47 21.88
N ASP A 682 -16.19 68.54 21.95
CA ASP A 682 -17.51 68.51 21.33
C ASP A 682 -17.42 68.47 19.80
N LEU A 683 -16.41 69.11 19.21
CA LEU A 683 -16.13 69.05 17.75
C LEU A 683 -15.69 67.61 17.33
N LEU A 684 -15.04 66.89 18.22
CA LEU A 684 -14.63 65.52 17.91
C LEU A 684 -15.84 64.57 17.82
N THR A 685 -16.86 64.81 18.62
CA THR A 685 -18.06 63.96 18.67
C THR A 685 -19.09 64.31 17.57
N GLY A 686 -18.99 65.53 16.98
CA GLY A 686 -19.84 66.00 15.86
C GLY A 686 -19.20 65.79 14.48
N GLU A 687 -18.71 66.89 13.92
CA GLU A 687 -18.09 66.87 12.55
C GLU A 687 -16.70 66.21 12.54
N GLY A 688 -16.04 66.08 13.66
CA GLY A 688 -14.68 65.56 13.81
C GLY A 688 -13.62 66.67 13.66
N LEU A 689 -12.39 66.35 13.95
CA LEU A 689 -11.23 67.21 13.82
C LEU A 689 -10.53 67.02 12.49
N ARG A 690 -10.26 68.10 11.78
CA ARG A 690 -9.48 68.12 10.56
C ARG A 690 -8.02 68.37 10.90
N PHE A 691 -7.13 67.63 10.21
CA PHE A 691 -5.70 67.81 10.24
C PHE A 691 -5.21 68.11 8.82
N THR A 692 -4.27 69.02 8.66
CA THR A 692 -3.61 69.29 7.39
C THR A 692 -2.45 68.37 7.14
N ASP A 693 -1.68 68.01 8.16
CA ASP A 693 -0.49 67.23 8.08
C ASP A 693 -0.33 66.32 9.30
N LEU A 694 0.12 65.10 9.07
CA LEU A 694 0.66 64.18 10.08
C LEU A 694 1.97 63.65 9.54
N GLU A 695 3.02 63.74 10.39
CA GLU A 695 4.29 63.04 10.12
C GLU A 695 4.65 62.24 11.36
N MET A 696 5.02 60.99 11.14
CA MET A 696 5.49 60.05 12.17
C MET A 696 6.78 59.40 11.73
N ASN A 697 7.85 59.62 12.50
CA ASN A 697 9.13 58.92 12.38
C ASN A 697 9.22 57.85 13.48
N PHE A 698 9.46 56.60 13.08
CA PHE A 698 9.52 55.51 14.02
C PHE A 698 10.46 54.42 13.59
N SER A 699 10.97 53.65 14.55
CA SER A 699 11.79 52.46 14.30
C SER A 699 11.12 51.22 14.89
N ASN A 700 11.23 50.09 14.17
CA ASN A 700 10.76 48.79 14.61
C ASN A 700 11.96 47.87 14.76
N GLU A 701 12.09 47.28 15.97
CA GLU A 701 13.03 46.19 16.22
C GLU A 701 12.28 45.04 16.90
N LYS A 702 12.15 43.92 16.23
CA LYS A 702 11.38 42.74 16.71
C LYS A 702 9.93 43.13 17.12
N LYS A 703 9.64 43.13 18.42
CA LYS A 703 8.32 43.46 18.99
C LYS A 703 8.20 44.88 19.49
N LEU A 704 9.25 45.67 19.40
CA LEU A 704 9.32 47.03 19.93
C LEU A 704 9.30 48.03 18.78
N MET A 705 8.27 48.85 18.74
CA MET A 705 8.20 50.05 17.91
C MET A 705 8.52 51.29 18.77
N ARG A 706 9.50 52.06 18.40
CA ARG A 706 9.84 53.37 18.99
C ARG A 706 9.33 54.46 18.09
N ILE A 707 8.47 55.31 18.61
CA ILE A 707 8.03 56.52 17.96
C ILE A 707 9.00 57.61 18.38
N GLU A 708 9.87 58.03 17.47
CA GLU A 708 10.86 59.05 17.72
C GLU A 708 10.21 60.42 17.75
N GLU A 709 9.33 60.67 16.78
CA GLU A 709 8.53 61.85 16.69
C GLU A 709 7.25 61.54 15.91
N LEU A 710 6.10 61.97 16.46
CA LEU A 710 4.86 62.08 15.75
C LEU A 710 4.35 63.50 15.97
N TYR A 711 4.08 64.20 14.88
CA TYR A 711 3.31 65.43 14.95
C TYR A 711 2.17 65.41 13.97
N ALA A 712 1.04 65.97 14.39
CA ALA A 712 -0.11 66.19 13.58
C ALA A 712 -0.56 67.64 13.74
N ILE A 713 -0.75 68.35 12.61
CA ILE A 713 -1.14 69.78 12.57
C ILE A 713 -2.53 69.91 12.06
N GLY A 714 -3.38 70.64 12.78
CA GLY A 714 -4.72 70.99 12.32
C GLY A 714 -5.15 72.38 12.68
N PRO A 715 -6.20 72.91 12.02
CA PRO A 715 -6.64 74.30 12.26
C PRO A 715 -7.16 74.53 13.68
N SER A 716 -7.60 73.51 14.36
CA SER A 716 -8.12 73.62 15.75
C SER A 716 -7.13 73.14 16.78
N ILE A 717 -6.24 72.20 16.44
CA ILE A 717 -5.35 71.53 17.38
C ILE A 717 -4.12 70.97 16.65
N SER A 718 -2.96 71.03 17.33
CA SER A 718 -1.75 70.32 16.94
C SER A 718 -1.32 69.33 18.02
N ILE A 719 -0.74 68.20 17.64
CA ILE A 719 -0.27 67.13 18.56
C ILE A 719 1.19 66.83 18.23
N LEU A 720 2.03 66.81 19.28
CA LEU A 720 3.37 66.31 19.22
C LEU A 720 3.47 65.13 20.18
N MET A 721 4.04 64.01 19.76
CA MET A 721 4.09 62.80 20.58
C MET A 721 5.36 61.98 20.29
N GLU A 722 5.90 61.33 21.31
CA GLU A 722 7.01 60.39 21.23
C GLU A 722 6.78 59.19 22.18
N GLY A 723 7.50 58.09 22.05
CA GLY A 723 7.40 56.96 22.97
C GLY A 723 7.67 55.62 22.33
N TYR A 724 7.05 54.62 22.88
CA TYR A 724 7.20 53.24 22.37
C TYR A 724 5.93 52.42 22.52
N VAL A 725 5.84 51.40 21.67
CA VAL A 725 4.79 50.37 21.67
C VAL A 725 5.46 49.02 21.66
N GLU A 726 5.28 48.22 22.72
CA GLU A 726 5.66 46.82 22.74
C GLU A 726 4.42 45.99 22.32
N LYS A 727 4.53 45.25 21.24
CA LYS A 727 3.41 44.54 20.63
C LYS A 727 2.70 43.63 21.64
N ASP A 728 1.39 43.82 21.79
CA ASP A 728 0.48 43.06 22.66
C ASP A 728 0.75 43.24 24.19
N LYS A 729 1.69 44.07 24.61
CA LYS A 729 2.06 44.22 26.03
C LYS A 729 1.88 45.62 26.58
N LEU A 730 2.51 46.64 26.00
CA LEU A 730 2.60 47.95 26.60
C LEU A 730 2.67 49.05 25.55
N ILE A 731 1.85 50.07 25.71
CA ILE A 731 1.95 51.35 25.02
C ILE A 731 2.42 52.39 26.04
N SER A 732 3.44 53.15 25.74
CA SER A 732 3.92 54.23 26.58
C SER A 732 4.31 55.43 25.71
N LEU A 733 3.41 56.38 25.63
CA LEU A 733 3.53 57.57 24.83
C LEU A 733 3.49 58.82 25.71
N ARG A 734 4.21 59.85 25.33
CA ARG A 734 4.15 61.17 25.96
C ARG A 734 4.08 62.23 24.88
N GLY A 735 3.38 63.30 25.16
CA GLY A 735 3.23 64.30 24.14
C GLY A 735 2.76 65.65 24.66
N THR A 736 2.55 66.54 23.75
CA THR A 736 1.96 67.86 24.00
C THR A 736 0.87 68.11 22.97
N LEU A 737 -0.25 68.53 23.48
CA LEU A 737 -1.40 68.98 22.67
C LEU A 737 -1.46 70.50 22.69
N VAL A 738 -1.47 71.13 21.56
CA VAL A 738 -1.44 72.59 21.37
C VAL A 738 -2.72 73.05 20.71
N PRO A 739 -3.62 73.71 21.44
CA PRO A 739 -4.83 74.29 20.87
C PRO A 739 -4.50 75.51 20.00
N ALA A 740 -5.24 75.69 18.92
CA ALA A 740 -5.13 76.86 18.05
C ALA A 740 -5.85 78.04 18.68
N THR A 741 -5.31 78.59 19.76
CA THR A 741 -5.85 79.76 20.43
C THR A 741 -5.40 81.05 19.75
N THR A 742 -6.15 82.15 19.94
CA THR A 742 -5.81 83.46 19.38
C THR A 742 -4.39 83.86 19.81
N ILE A 743 -3.98 83.61 21.09
CA ILE A 743 -2.65 83.86 21.61
C ILE A 743 -1.56 83.16 20.78
N ASN A 744 -1.72 81.87 20.53
CA ASN A 744 -0.74 81.13 19.74
C ASN A 744 -0.68 81.60 18.27
N ARG A 745 -1.79 82.02 17.68
CA ARG A 745 -1.83 82.54 16.35
C ARG A 745 -1.18 83.92 16.26
N THR A 746 -1.44 84.80 17.23
CA THR A 746 -0.86 86.12 17.26
C THR A 746 0.67 86.08 17.44
N ILE A 747 1.21 85.15 18.29
CA ILE A 747 2.63 84.96 18.46
C ILE A 747 3.27 84.39 17.18
N ALA A 748 2.61 83.45 16.54
CA ALA A 748 3.08 82.89 15.26
C ALA A 748 3.22 83.93 14.12
N SER A 749 2.41 84.93 14.17
CA SER A 749 2.42 86.01 13.13
C SER A 749 3.50 87.11 13.30
N ILE A 750 4.27 87.07 14.40
CA ILE A 750 5.36 87.99 14.65
C ILE A 750 6.64 87.52 13.92
N PRO A 751 7.14 88.30 12.91
CA PRO A 751 8.37 87.97 12.20
C PRO A 751 9.54 87.83 13.14
N LEU A 752 10.47 86.85 12.89
CA LEU A 752 11.65 86.52 13.67
C LEU A 752 11.41 86.00 15.12
N ILE A 753 10.41 86.53 15.81
CA ILE A 753 10.05 86.10 17.17
C ILE A 753 9.16 84.85 17.13
N GLY A 754 8.27 84.77 16.15
CA GLY A 754 7.38 83.65 15.89
C GLY A 754 8.15 82.33 15.72
N ASP A 755 9.14 82.31 14.85
CA ASP A 755 10.01 81.18 14.58
C ASP A 755 10.81 80.73 15.77
N PHE A 756 11.29 81.68 16.60
CA PHE A 756 12.09 81.42 17.79
C PHE A 756 11.23 80.82 18.95
N LEU A 757 10.01 81.36 19.17
CA LEU A 757 9.16 81.00 20.27
C LEU A 757 8.29 79.78 19.94
N ILE A 758 7.84 79.62 18.74
CA ILE A 758 6.90 78.60 18.26
C ILE A 758 7.66 77.45 17.59
N GLY A 759 8.79 77.67 16.95
CA GLY A 759 9.56 76.72 16.21
C GLY A 759 9.33 76.79 14.72
N LYS A 760 10.17 76.09 13.90
CA LYS A 760 10.22 76.18 12.45
C LYS A 760 9.05 75.45 11.71
N LYS A 761 8.24 74.70 12.45
CA LYS A 761 7.11 73.94 11.83
C LYS A 761 5.80 74.71 12.06
N VAL A 762 5.03 74.85 10.99
CA VAL A 762 3.69 75.48 11.05
C VAL A 762 2.79 74.68 11.99
N GLY A 763 2.03 75.38 12.89
CA GLY A 763 1.11 74.76 13.84
C GLY A 763 1.71 74.51 15.23
N GLU A 764 3.01 74.81 15.49
CA GLU A 764 3.57 74.78 16.86
C GLU A 764 3.07 76.06 17.63
N GLY A 765 2.58 75.86 18.88
CA GLY A 765 2.12 76.95 19.76
C GLY A 765 3.04 77.14 20.95
N VAL A 766 2.97 78.36 21.57
CA VAL A 766 3.73 78.69 22.78
C VAL A 766 3.25 77.91 23.99
N PHE A 767 1.94 77.78 24.16
CA PHE A 767 1.30 77.10 25.26
C PHE A 767 0.69 75.77 24.78
N GLY A 768 0.93 74.70 25.51
CA GLY A 768 0.41 73.39 25.23
C GLY A 768 0.17 72.53 26.45
N VAL A 769 -0.75 71.59 26.33
CA VAL A 769 -1.12 70.61 27.37
C VAL A 769 -0.23 69.37 27.24
N SER A 770 0.62 69.12 28.27
CA SER A 770 1.48 67.96 28.32
C SER A 770 0.71 66.74 28.82
N PHE A 771 0.84 65.63 28.18
CA PHE A 771 0.12 64.38 28.50
C PHE A 771 1.04 63.14 28.44
N LYS A 772 0.55 62.10 29.12
CA LYS A 772 1.14 60.74 29.04
C LYS A 772 0.03 59.72 28.86
N ILE A 773 0.26 58.77 27.95
CA ILE A 773 -0.61 57.60 27.72
C ILE A 773 0.21 56.36 28.04
N LYS A 774 -0.24 55.55 29.01
CA LYS A 774 0.48 54.32 29.39
C LYS A 774 -0.52 53.23 29.71
N GLY A 775 -0.19 51.99 29.34
CA GLY A 775 -0.96 50.80 29.69
C GLY A 775 -0.93 49.72 28.61
N PRO A 776 -1.55 48.56 28.86
CA PRO A 776 -1.74 47.55 27.84
C PRO A 776 -2.74 48.04 26.76
N PRO A 777 -2.68 47.56 25.52
CA PRO A 777 -3.48 48.08 24.40
C PRO A 777 -4.99 48.12 24.63
N LYS A 778 -5.52 47.27 25.53
CA LYS A 778 -6.95 47.25 25.86
C LYS A 778 -7.36 48.12 27.04
N ASN A 779 -6.37 48.60 27.81
CA ASN A 779 -6.63 49.45 29.02
C ASN A 779 -5.56 50.54 29.13
N LEU A 780 -5.77 51.63 28.39
CA LEU A 780 -4.84 52.76 28.34
C LEU A 780 -5.24 53.81 29.39
N GLU A 781 -4.29 54.18 30.26
CA GLU A 781 -4.41 55.29 31.20
C GLU A 781 -3.85 56.54 30.58
N THR A 782 -4.61 57.62 30.70
CA THR A 782 -4.22 58.92 30.18
C THR A 782 -4.14 59.94 31.34
N THR A 783 -2.99 60.58 31.46
CA THR A 783 -2.72 61.58 32.50
C THR A 783 -2.28 62.89 31.85
N VAL A 784 -2.66 64.02 32.45
CA VAL A 784 -2.27 65.36 32.08
C VAL A 784 -1.39 65.96 33.19
N ASN A 785 -0.35 66.72 32.83
CA ASN A 785 0.51 67.39 33.77
C ASN A 785 0.20 68.89 33.77
N PRO A 786 -0.49 69.41 34.78
CA PRO A 786 -0.94 70.79 34.77
C PRO A 786 0.24 71.80 34.92
N ILE A 787 1.31 71.45 35.61
CA ILE A 787 2.46 72.34 35.77
C ILE A 787 3.20 72.55 34.46
N LYS A 788 3.39 71.51 33.69
CA LYS A 788 4.01 71.59 32.36
C LYS A 788 3.07 72.23 31.31
N THR A 789 1.79 72.22 31.53
CA THR A 789 0.78 72.72 30.66
C THR A 789 0.87 74.26 30.51
N LEU A 790 1.25 74.99 31.55
CA LEU A 790 1.39 76.45 31.58
C LEU A 790 2.81 76.90 31.16
N THR A 791 3.76 76.03 30.95
CA THR A 791 5.13 76.40 30.61
C THR A 791 5.29 76.57 29.13
N PRO A 792 5.77 77.73 28.62
CA PRO A 792 6.03 77.95 27.23
C PRO A 792 6.92 76.82 26.64
N ARG A 793 6.57 76.39 25.46
CA ARG A 793 7.15 75.22 24.82
C ARG A 793 8.65 75.33 24.54
N PHE A 794 9.17 76.53 24.29
CA PHE A 794 10.60 76.77 24.09
C PHE A 794 11.40 76.45 25.42
N ILE A 795 10.84 76.77 26.58
CA ILE A 795 11.44 76.40 27.87
C ILE A 795 11.49 74.92 28.09
N THR A 796 10.39 74.20 27.77
CA THR A 796 10.33 72.72 27.86
C THR A 796 11.28 72.03 26.88
N ARG A 797 11.49 72.59 25.69
CA ARG A 797 12.47 72.10 24.71
C ARG A 797 13.91 72.33 25.20
N THR A 798 14.21 73.48 25.73
CA THR A 798 15.57 73.82 26.26
C THR A 798 15.91 72.95 27.46
N LEU A 799 14.96 72.75 28.38
CA LEU A 799 15.10 71.82 29.49
C LEU A 799 15.32 70.34 29.11
N LYS A 800 14.65 69.92 28.01
CA LYS A 800 14.82 68.57 27.46
C LYS A 800 16.19 68.38 26.77
N LYS A 801 16.73 69.46 26.11
CA LYS A 801 18.06 69.42 25.50
C LYS A 801 19.14 69.34 26.58
N LEU A 802 18.99 70.12 27.71
CA LEU A 802 19.88 70.10 28.84
C LEU A 802 19.87 68.76 29.65
N LYS A 803 18.81 67.95 29.55
CA LYS A 803 18.73 66.66 30.20
C LYS A 803 19.25 65.49 29.33
N LYS A 804 19.58 65.75 28.03
CA LYS A 804 20.13 64.75 27.07
C LYS A 804 21.67 64.85 26.98
N ASN A 805 22.25 65.90 27.51
CA ASN A 805 23.70 65.98 27.84
C ASN A 805 23.86 65.58 29.31
#